data_576e8c70884980a34d7ccc1623f383da
#
_entry.id   576e8c70884980a34d7ccc1623f383da
#
_cell.length_a   1.000
_cell.length_b   1.000
_cell.length_c   1.000
_cell.angle_alpha   90.00
_cell.angle_beta   90.00
_cell.angle_gamma   90.00
#
_symmetry.space_group_name_H-M   'P 1'
#
loop_
_entity.id
_entity.type
_entity.pdbx_description
1 polymer ?
#
loop_
_entity_poly.entity_id
_entity_poly.type
_entity_poly.pdbx_seq_one_letter_code
_entity_poly.pdbx_strand_id
1 'polypeptide(L)'
;MLVGSFLPISLLAQTPIDKQKESRETQIQLRKLSKEGSIEDGKKLKNLALQAKGAYDPTQATEAYLDYLKRQKDGLAELKSFLSNELPPAIQIRVVDLIIQKEVNPGAYLVGKFAKANPELSGYMLKKILSNPQPALLPILGKAVKTWDEAHQKMFVVAVGNLKAKWALPVASATIPSLKTELVISHIKTLGIQALPKAWDLAAVGSVDVIALGEAFSTLPANAFFMKYVKDYANLGPNQQAILMIYGSYRHWDGIRPQVWRAIQSNGLTRAAGFQSLIHWSTAQDFTLIADKLSNAMLENEVTALQACVALILKSNPELGLQINKMALKANKKENYIPFAQDVENLNWLYAAAKLKNENALRAFVRINGKAGSNVTQQVLRYRNALALTENKEIRDQIYKGLGKCNTLNAMRTLHLGLKEPNSKSTAADGLATIFLASPEFQGQMTREWMQEAMSALSEADQKSAVQKVLAKGGMPTGFYTMFNGQDLKGWKGLVDNPVKRRNMSADTLAKKQIKADAVMRTGWYAKDEELHFTGHGDNLCSVKDYQDFEMYVDWKIEKDGDAGIYLRGSPQVQIWDLARTSVGAQVGSGGLYNNIKNPKNPLKVADNPIDEWNTFRIIMKGERVTVYLNGELVVDQSILENYWDRKIPIFVKDAIELQAHGNHITYRNIYVRELSPGPTYQVSDQEKSEGFEAMFDGSSLFHWTGNTIDYVPENGELAIYPKRGGKGNLYTKKEYGDFHMKFEFQLTPGANNGLGIRAPLEGDAAYVAMELQILDNTAPIYAKLQPYQYHGSVYGIIAAKQGFLKPVGEWNQQEVIAVGNKIKVILNGEVILDGDIAEATKSGTADHKEHPGLLNKTGHIGFLGHGDSLRFRNLRIKDIVEPILPAKKKKKS
;
A
#
# COMPACT_ATOMS: atom_id res chain seq x y z
N MET A 1 76.10 33.40 -41.23
CA MET A 1 76.52 32.98 -39.94
C MET A 1 75.94 33.96 -38.89
N LEU A 2 75.04 33.52 -38.18
CA LEU A 2 74.75 33.64 -36.75
C LEU A 2 73.38 33.09 -36.46
N VAL A 3 73.43 31.84 -36.00
CA VAL A 3 72.26 31.09 -35.46
C VAL A 3 72.08 31.58 -34.07
N GLY A 4 70.92 32.17 -33.81
CA GLY A 4 70.47 32.52 -32.48
C GLY A 4 69.63 31.31 -31.87
N SER A 5 70.25 30.50 -31.05
CA SER A 5 69.75 29.36 -30.34
C SER A 5 68.60 29.70 -29.43
N PHE A 6 67.47 29.06 -29.65
CA PHE A 6 66.44 28.94 -28.62
C PHE A 6 66.83 27.81 -27.67
N LEU A 7 67.03 28.14 -26.41
CA LEU A 7 67.26 27.21 -25.30
C LEU A 7 65.93 26.47 -24.99
N PRO A 8 65.96 25.16 -24.71
CA PRO A 8 64.79 24.45 -24.15
C PRO A 8 64.68 24.76 -22.66
N ILE A 9 63.56 25.32 -22.27
CA ILE A 9 63.21 25.48 -20.84
C ILE A 9 62.79 24.12 -20.29
N SER A 10 63.56 23.63 -19.32
CA SER A 10 63.32 22.41 -18.53
C SER A 10 62.03 22.51 -17.71
N LEU A 11 61.29 21.39 -17.68
CA LEU A 11 60.17 21.19 -16.77
C LEU A 11 60.66 21.21 -15.31
N LEU A 12 60.59 22.34 -14.66
CA LEU A 12 60.55 22.47 -13.20
C LEU A 12 59.22 23.12 -12.83
N ALA A 13 58.52 22.55 -11.83
CA ALA A 13 57.22 23.01 -11.34
C ALA A 13 57.25 24.53 -11.01
N GLN A 14 56.71 25.35 -11.91
CA GLN A 14 56.60 26.77 -11.76
C GLN A 14 55.48 27.14 -10.80
N THR A 15 55.71 28.09 -9.92
CA THR A 15 54.65 28.64 -9.01
C THR A 15 53.57 29.41 -9.80
N PRO A 16 52.36 29.59 -9.26
CA PRO A 16 51.29 30.38 -9.89
C PRO A 16 51.73 31.82 -10.23
N ILE A 17 52.64 32.39 -9.47
CA ILE A 17 53.18 33.76 -9.65
C ILE A 17 54.10 33.82 -10.88
N ASP A 18 54.89 32.78 -11.13
CA ASP A 18 55.82 32.74 -12.29
C ASP A 18 55.02 32.60 -13.60
N LYS A 19 53.94 31.78 -13.59
CA LYS A 19 53.02 31.70 -14.74
C LYS A 19 52.29 32.97 -15.04
N GLN A 20 51.95 33.77 -14.05
CA GLN A 20 51.29 35.07 -14.23
C GLN A 20 52.26 36.12 -14.82
N LYS A 21 53.54 36.11 -14.41
CA LYS A 21 54.55 37.00 -14.88
C LYS A 21 54.93 36.73 -16.35
N GLU A 22 55.13 35.46 -16.70
CA GLU A 22 55.37 34.99 -18.05
C GLU A 22 54.20 35.31 -19.01
N SER A 23 52.95 35.12 -18.56
CA SER A 23 51.76 35.52 -19.32
C SER A 23 51.72 37.03 -19.59
N ARG A 24 52.14 37.86 -18.66
CA ARG A 24 52.14 39.33 -18.77
C ARG A 24 53.23 39.81 -19.73
N GLU A 25 54.43 39.25 -19.68
CA GLU A 25 55.53 39.56 -20.61
C GLU A 25 55.15 39.16 -22.04
N THR A 26 54.53 38.00 -22.22
CA THR A 26 54.00 37.53 -23.51
C THR A 26 52.95 38.49 -24.08
N GLN A 27 52.01 38.97 -23.27
CA GLN A 27 51.00 39.94 -23.68
C GLN A 27 51.66 41.27 -24.14
N ILE A 28 52.68 41.75 -23.44
CA ILE A 28 53.40 42.95 -23.78
C ILE A 28 54.13 42.79 -25.13
N GLN A 29 54.74 41.63 -25.35
CA GLN A 29 55.43 41.32 -26.61
C GLN A 29 54.49 41.20 -27.80
N LEU A 30 53.37 40.51 -27.65
CA LEU A 30 52.31 40.41 -28.67
C LEU A 30 51.69 41.77 -28.98
N ARG A 31 51.48 42.64 -28.01
CA ARG A 31 50.99 44.01 -28.20
C ARG A 31 52.02 44.87 -28.96
N LYS A 32 53.30 44.71 -28.71
CA LYS A 32 54.36 45.45 -29.42
C LYS A 32 54.42 45.02 -30.88
N LEU A 33 54.47 43.72 -31.15
CA LEU A 33 54.44 43.18 -32.51
C LEU A 33 53.16 43.60 -33.27
N SER A 34 52.03 43.65 -32.61
CA SER A 34 50.76 44.05 -33.22
C SER A 34 50.73 45.55 -33.58
N LYS A 35 51.37 46.43 -32.80
CA LYS A 35 51.32 47.90 -32.94
C LYS A 35 52.41 48.49 -33.84
N GLU A 36 53.57 47.93 -33.77
CA GLU A 36 54.79 48.52 -34.38
C GLU A 36 55.47 47.58 -35.39
N GLY A 37 54.88 46.40 -35.59
CA GLY A 37 55.51 45.26 -36.34
C GLY A 37 55.59 45.53 -37.86
N SER A 38 56.64 45.02 -38.38
CA SER A 38 56.91 44.91 -39.85
C SER A 38 56.03 43.82 -40.50
N ILE A 39 56.15 43.68 -41.84
CA ILE A 39 55.52 42.61 -42.62
C ILE A 39 56.02 41.23 -42.07
N GLU A 40 57.29 41.13 -41.68
CA GLU A 40 57.86 39.91 -41.13
C GLU A 40 57.31 39.59 -39.73
N ASP A 41 57.01 40.59 -38.94
CA ASP A 41 56.36 40.43 -37.66
C ASP A 41 54.87 40.01 -37.80
N GLY A 42 54.23 40.45 -38.87
CA GLY A 42 52.89 39.96 -39.29
C GLY A 42 52.88 38.46 -39.58
N LYS A 43 53.89 37.98 -40.28
CA LYS A 43 54.03 36.52 -40.53
C LYS A 43 54.26 35.74 -39.27
N LYS A 44 55.02 36.24 -38.29
CA LYS A 44 55.27 35.63 -37.00
C LYS A 44 53.96 35.58 -36.19
N LEU A 45 53.19 36.65 -36.12
CA LEU A 45 51.88 36.69 -35.48
C LEU A 45 50.89 35.71 -36.10
N LYS A 46 50.87 35.58 -37.46
CA LYS A 46 50.05 34.59 -38.15
C LYS A 46 50.40 33.18 -37.77
N ASN A 47 51.70 32.87 -37.75
CA ASN A 47 52.19 31.55 -37.39
C ASN A 47 51.85 31.18 -35.93
N LEU A 48 52.01 32.13 -35.02
CA LEU A 48 51.59 31.93 -33.61
C LEU A 48 50.06 31.75 -33.47
N ALA A 49 49.26 32.50 -34.22
CA ALA A 49 47.81 32.37 -34.21
C ALA A 49 47.31 31.00 -34.77
N LEU A 50 48.05 30.40 -35.69
CA LEU A 50 47.71 29.10 -36.32
C LEU A 50 48.31 27.91 -35.59
N GLN A 51 49.23 28.08 -34.64
CA GLN A 51 49.83 26.98 -33.87
C GLN A 51 48.94 26.53 -32.72
N ALA A 52 48.43 25.33 -32.82
CA ALA A 52 47.56 24.75 -31.77
C ALA A 52 48.27 24.32 -30.46
N LYS A 53 49.63 24.33 -30.44
CA LYS A 53 50.45 23.87 -29.30
C LYS A 53 51.72 24.73 -29.19
N GLY A 54 51.78 25.58 -28.17
CA GLY A 54 52.98 26.36 -27.81
C GLY A 54 52.78 27.13 -26.49
N ALA A 55 53.87 27.76 -26.00
CA ALA A 55 53.91 28.52 -24.75
C ALA A 55 52.93 29.76 -24.71
N TYR A 56 52.32 30.11 -25.82
CA TYR A 56 51.39 31.22 -25.92
C TYR A 56 49.95 30.77 -25.98
N ASP A 57 49.03 31.47 -25.32
CA ASP A 57 47.60 31.30 -25.51
C ASP A 57 47.22 31.63 -26.95
N PRO A 58 46.73 30.68 -27.79
CA PRO A 58 46.43 30.94 -29.21
C PRO A 58 45.41 32.08 -29.40
N THR A 59 44.50 32.29 -28.45
CA THR A 59 43.50 33.35 -28.49
C THR A 59 44.16 34.73 -28.41
N GLN A 60 45.15 34.93 -27.57
CA GLN A 60 45.88 36.18 -27.45
C GLN A 60 46.74 36.48 -28.68
N ALA A 61 47.42 35.47 -29.23
CA ALA A 61 48.18 35.60 -30.46
C ALA A 61 47.27 35.95 -31.66
N THR A 62 46.08 35.30 -31.71
CA THR A 62 45.07 35.55 -32.73
C THR A 62 44.56 36.99 -32.65
N GLU A 63 44.22 37.51 -31.49
CA GLU A 63 43.80 38.90 -31.31
C GLU A 63 44.92 39.88 -31.72
N ALA A 64 46.15 39.63 -31.37
CA ALA A 64 47.31 40.46 -31.79
C ALA A 64 47.49 40.46 -33.29
N TYR A 65 47.31 39.32 -33.97
CA TYR A 65 47.36 39.23 -35.43
C TYR A 65 46.20 39.99 -36.08
N LEU A 66 44.98 39.91 -35.55
CA LEU A 66 43.83 40.65 -36.03
C LEU A 66 44.01 42.14 -35.87
N ASP A 67 44.61 42.62 -34.79
CA ASP A 67 44.93 44.02 -34.56
C ASP A 67 46.05 44.49 -35.51
N TYR A 68 46.99 43.65 -35.90
CA TYR A 68 47.94 43.92 -36.95
C TYR A 68 47.27 44.06 -38.30
N LEU A 69 46.41 43.10 -38.73
CA LEU A 69 45.68 43.11 -40.00
C LEU A 69 44.73 44.28 -40.14
N LYS A 70 44.14 44.74 -39.05
CA LYS A 70 43.30 45.93 -39.03
C LYS A 70 44.02 47.17 -39.57
N ARG A 71 45.30 47.30 -39.31
CA ARG A 71 46.08 48.47 -39.69
C ARG A 71 46.75 48.40 -41.09
N GLN A 72 46.87 47.17 -41.65
CA GLN A 72 47.48 46.96 -42.94
C GLN A 72 46.54 47.42 -44.08
N LYS A 73 47.03 48.16 -45.04
CA LYS A 73 46.28 48.66 -46.19
C LYS A 73 45.67 47.50 -47.00
N ASP A 74 46.39 46.44 -47.19
CA ASP A 74 45.99 45.26 -47.95
C ASP A 74 45.52 44.05 -47.05
N GLY A 75 45.16 44.27 -45.77
CA GLY A 75 44.83 43.29 -44.82
C GLY A 75 43.50 42.51 -45.07
N LEU A 76 42.71 43.03 -46.07
CA LEU A 76 41.39 42.37 -46.36
C LEU A 76 41.54 40.96 -46.97
N ALA A 77 42.50 40.77 -47.87
CA ALA A 77 42.74 39.48 -48.49
C ALA A 77 43.18 38.43 -47.43
N GLU A 78 44.03 38.84 -46.52
CA GLU A 78 44.53 38.03 -45.42
C GLU A 78 43.43 37.71 -44.39
N LEU A 79 42.57 38.67 -44.04
CA LEU A 79 41.43 38.44 -43.18
C LEU A 79 40.43 37.42 -43.79
N LYS A 80 40.15 37.52 -45.10
CA LYS A 80 39.32 36.55 -45.82
C LYS A 80 39.94 35.15 -45.89
N SER A 81 41.25 35.06 -46.00
CA SER A 81 42.01 33.79 -45.97
C SER A 81 42.08 33.19 -44.58
N PHE A 82 42.19 34.04 -43.53
CA PHE A 82 42.28 33.59 -42.15
C PHE A 82 40.93 33.06 -41.55
N LEU A 83 39.82 33.49 -42.12
CA LEU A 83 38.51 33.01 -41.65
C LEU A 83 38.31 31.54 -41.99
N SER A 84 38.41 30.66 -41.01
CA SER A 84 38.18 29.22 -41.16
C SER A 84 37.26 28.69 -40.06
N ASN A 85 36.64 27.52 -40.26
CA ASN A 85 35.79 26.86 -39.27
C ASN A 85 36.57 26.26 -38.10
N GLU A 86 37.89 26.23 -38.16
CA GLU A 86 38.76 25.73 -37.11
C GLU A 86 39.04 26.76 -36.00
N LEU A 87 38.75 28.04 -36.29
CA LEU A 87 38.88 29.12 -35.34
C LEU A 87 37.73 29.07 -34.30
N PRO A 88 37.99 29.46 -33.05
CA PRO A 88 36.93 29.64 -32.08
C PRO A 88 35.85 30.61 -32.57
N PRO A 89 34.54 30.37 -32.30
CA PRO A 89 33.44 31.21 -32.78
C PRO A 89 33.60 32.71 -32.49
N ALA A 90 34.09 33.05 -31.31
CA ALA A 90 34.33 34.45 -30.91
C ALA A 90 35.38 35.12 -31.81
N ILE A 91 36.43 34.39 -32.20
CA ILE A 91 37.46 34.88 -33.11
C ILE A 91 36.91 34.99 -34.55
N GLN A 92 36.15 34.02 -35.01
CA GLN A 92 35.48 34.08 -36.31
C GLN A 92 34.59 35.32 -36.43
N ILE A 93 33.80 35.63 -35.40
CA ILE A 93 32.98 36.86 -35.32
C ILE A 93 33.84 38.09 -35.44
N ARG A 94 34.97 38.16 -34.72
CA ARG A 94 35.89 39.24 -34.75
C ARG A 94 36.52 39.48 -36.15
N VAL A 95 36.92 38.38 -36.82
CA VAL A 95 37.40 38.40 -38.20
C VAL A 95 36.35 38.96 -39.16
N VAL A 96 35.11 38.51 -39.02
CA VAL A 96 33.98 39.01 -39.84
C VAL A 96 33.75 40.50 -39.64
N ASP A 97 33.79 40.99 -38.40
CA ASP A 97 33.66 42.45 -38.14
C ASP A 97 34.74 43.26 -38.79
N LEU A 98 35.98 42.78 -38.77
CA LEU A 98 37.09 43.47 -39.44
C LEU A 98 36.98 43.41 -40.99
N ILE A 99 36.50 42.34 -41.56
CA ILE A 99 36.16 42.24 -42.97
C ILE A 99 35.06 43.25 -43.34
N ILE A 100 34.01 43.38 -42.54
CA ILE A 100 32.91 44.32 -42.77
C ILE A 100 33.43 45.77 -42.77
N GLN A 101 34.42 46.13 -41.97
CA GLN A 101 35.03 47.44 -41.90
C GLN A 101 35.88 47.80 -43.15
N LYS A 102 36.44 46.78 -43.82
CA LYS A 102 37.35 46.91 -44.93
C LYS A 102 36.74 46.60 -46.31
N GLU A 103 35.64 45.82 -46.35
CA GLU A 103 35.00 45.41 -47.63
C GLU A 103 34.09 46.52 -48.18
N VAL A 104 34.18 46.77 -49.48
CA VAL A 104 33.34 47.76 -50.18
C VAL A 104 31.88 47.30 -50.20
N ASN A 105 31.63 45.99 -50.37
CA ASN A 105 30.29 45.46 -50.36
C ASN A 105 30.22 44.27 -49.40
N PRO A 106 30.18 44.52 -48.09
CA PRO A 106 30.24 43.48 -47.09
C PRO A 106 29.00 42.53 -47.10
N GLY A 107 27.82 43.07 -47.46
CA GLY A 107 26.60 42.28 -47.57
C GLY A 107 26.71 41.18 -48.59
N ALA A 108 27.23 41.46 -49.78
CA ALA A 108 27.43 40.44 -50.82
C ALA A 108 28.42 39.36 -50.41
N TYR A 109 29.52 39.75 -49.76
CA TYR A 109 30.49 38.82 -49.21
C TYR A 109 29.86 37.90 -48.16
N LEU A 110 29.13 38.45 -47.22
CA LEU A 110 28.46 37.70 -46.14
C LEU A 110 27.45 36.69 -46.69
N VAL A 111 26.63 37.08 -47.67
CA VAL A 111 25.68 36.17 -48.34
C VAL A 111 26.42 34.99 -48.99
N GLY A 112 27.55 35.22 -49.62
CA GLY A 112 28.37 34.16 -50.28
C GLY A 112 29.07 33.20 -49.30
N LYS A 113 29.25 33.64 -48.05
CA LYS A 113 29.91 32.84 -47.02
C LYS A 113 28.95 32.19 -46.00
N PHE A 114 27.74 32.67 -45.89
CA PHE A 114 26.75 32.28 -44.88
C PHE A 114 26.56 30.75 -44.77
N ALA A 115 26.28 30.09 -45.88
CA ALA A 115 25.98 28.64 -45.88
C ALA A 115 27.23 27.73 -45.70
N LYS A 116 28.41 28.32 -45.63
CA LYS A 116 29.71 27.64 -45.43
C LYS A 116 30.27 27.83 -44.04
N ALA A 117 29.58 28.60 -43.22
CA ALA A 117 29.99 28.91 -41.85
C ALA A 117 29.30 27.93 -40.86
N ASN A 118 29.87 27.83 -39.66
CA ASN A 118 29.20 27.10 -38.56
C ASN A 118 27.91 27.85 -38.13
N PRO A 119 26.98 27.21 -37.40
CA PRO A 119 25.67 27.79 -37.08
C PRO A 119 25.73 29.11 -36.30
N GLU A 120 26.70 29.28 -35.39
CA GLU A 120 26.87 30.50 -34.63
C GLU A 120 27.31 31.67 -35.49
N LEU A 121 28.32 31.46 -36.29
CA LEU A 121 28.83 32.44 -37.26
C LEU A 121 27.78 32.75 -38.33
N SER A 122 27.03 31.77 -38.80
CA SER A 122 25.93 31.98 -39.76
C SER A 122 24.85 32.86 -39.16
N GLY A 123 24.46 32.65 -37.90
CA GLY A 123 23.51 33.49 -37.20
C GLY A 123 24.00 34.94 -37.06
N TYR A 124 25.28 35.13 -36.76
CA TYR A 124 25.90 36.43 -36.67
C TYR A 124 25.91 37.16 -38.04
N MET A 125 26.33 36.47 -39.08
CA MET A 125 26.33 36.99 -40.46
C MET A 125 24.92 37.43 -40.91
N LEU A 126 23.90 36.60 -40.66
CA LEU A 126 22.51 36.97 -40.92
C LEU A 126 22.07 38.24 -40.22
N LYS A 127 22.42 38.36 -38.95
CA LYS A 127 22.13 39.58 -38.20
C LYS A 127 22.75 40.80 -38.87
N LYS A 128 24.00 40.73 -39.35
CA LYS A 128 24.66 41.84 -40.05
C LYS A 128 24.02 42.15 -41.43
N ILE A 129 23.69 41.07 -42.17
CA ILE A 129 23.02 41.24 -43.50
C ILE A 129 21.65 41.91 -43.30
N LEU A 130 20.84 41.43 -42.37
CA LEU A 130 19.44 41.84 -42.26
C LEU A 130 19.23 43.16 -41.50
N SER A 131 20.15 43.55 -40.60
CA SER A 131 20.07 44.79 -39.82
C SER A 131 20.39 46.05 -40.64
N ASN A 132 21.02 45.89 -41.83
CA ASN A 132 21.35 47.02 -42.69
C ASN A 132 20.64 46.88 -44.03
N PRO A 133 19.49 47.56 -44.26
CA PRO A 133 18.74 47.49 -45.50
C PRO A 133 19.55 47.87 -46.72
N GLN A 134 19.78 46.92 -47.63
CA GLN A 134 20.46 47.15 -48.90
C GLN A 134 19.62 46.57 -50.05
N PRO A 135 18.75 47.32 -50.67
CA PRO A 135 17.94 46.88 -51.81
C PRO A 135 18.71 46.17 -52.91
N ALA A 136 19.96 46.58 -53.16
CA ALA A 136 20.85 45.94 -54.11
C ALA A 136 21.24 44.46 -53.73
N LEU A 137 21.04 44.06 -52.48
CA LEU A 137 21.26 42.66 -52.05
C LEU A 137 20.13 41.72 -52.39
N LEU A 138 18.92 42.22 -52.69
CA LEU A 138 17.75 41.33 -52.96
C LEU A 138 17.98 40.33 -54.10
N PRO A 139 18.55 40.71 -55.27
CA PRO A 139 18.86 39.73 -56.34
C PRO A 139 19.90 38.72 -55.95
N ILE A 140 20.91 39.14 -55.17
CA ILE A 140 22.00 38.30 -54.68
C ILE A 140 21.43 37.28 -53.66
N LEU A 141 20.67 37.73 -52.70
CA LEU A 141 19.96 36.90 -51.73
C LEU A 141 19.02 35.90 -52.41
N GLY A 142 18.20 36.35 -53.36
CA GLY A 142 17.25 35.52 -54.09
C GLY A 142 17.91 34.37 -54.89
N LYS A 143 19.11 34.60 -55.44
CA LYS A 143 19.90 33.53 -56.06
C LYS A 143 20.54 32.61 -55.03
N ALA A 144 21.13 33.15 -53.97
CA ALA A 144 21.86 32.40 -52.96
C ALA A 144 20.96 31.51 -52.15
N VAL A 145 19.80 31.97 -51.67
CA VAL A 145 18.86 31.20 -50.85
C VAL A 145 18.39 29.90 -51.52
N LYS A 146 18.25 29.90 -52.83
CA LYS A 146 17.89 28.69 -53.62
C LYS A 146 18.96 27.59 -53.60
N THR A 147 20.19 27.90 -53.28
CA THR A 147 21.32 26.98 -53.19
C THR A 147 21.64 26.54 -51.76
N TRP A 148 21.01 27.15 -50.78
CA TRP A 148 21.20 26.81 -49.36
C TRP A 148 20.46 25.53 -48.98
N ASP A 149 21.01 24.81 -48.03
CA ASP A 149 20.30 23.67 -47.43
C ASP A 149 19.13 24.15 -46.55
N GLU A 150 18.32 23.19 -46.14
CA GLU A 150 17.10 23.44 -45.36
C GLU A 150 17.34 24.17 -44.03
N ALA A 151 18.43 23.82 -43.34
CA ALA A 151 18.76 24.44 -42.05
C ALA A 151 19.10 25.92 -42.23
N HIS A 152 19.86 26.29 -43.25
CA HIS A 152 20.24 27.65 -43.55
C HIS A 152 19.04 28.48 -44.08
N GLN A 153 18.17 27.85 -44.88
CA GLN A 153 16.94 28.51 -45.34
C GLN A 153 16.01 28.85 -44.14
N LYS A 154 15.86 27.87 -43.21
CA LYS A 154 15.08 28.07 -41.94
C LYS A 154 15.69 29.17 -41.10
N MET A 155 17.01 29.18 -40.92
CA MET A 155 17.72 30.17 -40.17
C MET A 155 17.50 31.59 -40.77
N PHE A 156 17.55 31.72 -42.10
CA PHE A 156 17.28 32.97 -42.82
C PHE A 156 15.86 33.48 -42.59
N VAL A 157 14.84 32.64 -42.73
CA VAL A 157 13.45 33.01 -42.56
C VAL A 157 13.17 33.45 -41.12
N VAL A 158 13.67 32.69 -40.14
CA VAL A 158 13.54 33.06 -38.74
C VAL A 158 14.22 34.39 -38.44
N ALA A 159 15.39 34.62 -38.97
CA ALA A 159 16.09 35.88 -38.78
C ALA A 159 15.38 37.08 -39.43
N VAL A 160 14.79 36.90 -40.61
CA VAL A 160 13.97 37.95 -41.28
C VAL A 160 12.80 38.35 -40.39
N GLY A 161 12.15 37.40 -39.72
CA GLY A 161 11.05 37.68 -38.80
C GLY A 161 11.50 38.35 -37.51
N ASN A 162 12.50 37.74 -36.84
CA ASN A 162 12.98 38.20 -35.52
C ASN A 162 13.58 39.65 -35.62
N LEU A 163 14.23 39.95 -36.69
CA LEU A 163 14.83 41.28 -36.94
C LEU A 163 13.87 42.26 -37.64
N LYS A 164 12.64 41.81 -37.93
CA LYS A 164 11.63 42.61 -38.66
C LYS A 164 12.16 43.21 -39.97
N ALA A 165 13.00 42.45 -40.66
CA ALA A 165 13.67 42.88 -41.90
C ALA A 165 12.70 42.88 -43.10
N LYS A 166 11.75 43.84 -43.10
CA LYS A 166 10.68 43.95 -44.14
C LYS A 166 11.21 43.96 -45.58
N TRP A 167 12.40 44.51 -45.81
CA TRP A 167 13.02 44.58 -47.17
C TRP A 167 13.40 43.22 -47.75
N ALA A 168 13.64 42.19 -46.86
CA ALA A 168 14.00 40.85 -47.27
C ALA A 168 12.79 39.92 -47.40
N LEU A 169 11.58 40.35 -47.06
CA LEU A 169 10.34 39.55 -47.11
C LEU A 169 10.06 38.97 -48.52
N PRO A 170 10.26 39.66 -49.66
CA PRO A 170 10.02 39.08 -50.98
C PRO A 170 10.86 37.84 -51.26
N VAL A 171 12.11 37.79 -50.76
CA VAL A 171 12.98 36.61 -50.91
C VAL A 171 12.55 35.51 -49.99
N ALA A 172 12.26 35.82 -48.73
CA ALA A 172 11.76 34.88 -47.74
C ALA A 172 10.45 34.23 -48.20
N SER A 173 9.49 35.00 -48.71
CA SER A 173 8.23 34.47 -49.28
C SER A 173 8.41 33.55 -50.47
N ALA A 174 9.38 33.88 -51.36
CA ALA A 174 9.65 33.06 -52.53
C ALA A 174 10.31 31.70 -52.27
N THR A 175 10.84 31.47 -51.05
CA THR A 175 11.40 30.16 -50.65
C THR A 175 10.36 29.11 -50.28
N ILE A 176 9.12 29.52 -49.93
CA ILE A 176 8.00 28.62 -49.50
C ILE A 176 7.79 27.43 -50.47
N PRO A 177 7.78 27.58 -51.79
CA PRO A 177 7.41 26.51 -52.68
C PRO A 177 8.32 25.26 -52.69
N SER A 178 9.52 25.39 -52.16
CA SER A 178 10.55 24.32 -52.21
C SER A 178 10.88 23.73 -50.84
N LEU A 179 10.08 24.06 -49.80
CA LEU A 179 10.42 23.73 -48.42
C LEU A 179 9.52 22.66 -47.79
N LYS A 180 10.10 21.94 -46.84
CA LYS A 180 9.33 20.96 -45.99
C LYS A 180 8.39 21.67 -45.02
N THR A 181 7.41 20.93 -44.47
CA THR A 181 6.35 21.43 -43.58
C THR A 181 6.85 22.35 -42.47
N GLU A 182 7.93 21.99 -41.80
CA GLU A 182 8.47 22.79 -40.69
C GLU A 182 8.96 24.19 -41.14
N LEU A 183 9.50 24.30 -42.36
CA LEU A 183 9.91 25.59 -42.90
C LEU A 183 8.72 26.42 -43.32
N VAL A 184 7.68 25.80 -43.88
CA VAL A 184 6.42 26.49 -44.19
C VAL A 184 5.79 27.06 -42.92
N ILE A 185 5.77 26.27 -41.84
CA ILE A 185 5.29 26.73 -40.51
C ILE A 185 6.15 27.90 -40.00
N SER A 186 7.46 27.81 -40.14
CA SER A 186 8.37 28.91 -39.74
C SER A 186 8.08 30.19 -40.52
N HIS A 187 7.79 30.07 -41.83
CA HIS A 187 7.39 31.19 -42.68
C HIS A 187 6.06 31.81 -42.24
N ILE A 188 5.06 30.96 -41.94
CA ILE A 188 3.74 31.40 -41.43
C ILE A 188 3.93 32.20 -40.13
N LYS A 189 4.68 31.69 -39.20
CA LYS A 189 4.97 32.37 -37.94
C LYS A 189 5.72 33.69 -38.13
N THR A 190 6.58 33.75 -39.13
CA THR A 190 7.45 34.89 -39.40
C THR A 190 6.78 35.96 -40.25
N LEU A 191 6.12 35.53 -41.31
CA LEU A 191 5.55 36.45 -42.31
C LEU A 191 4.06 36.73 -42.07
N GLY A 192 3.40 36.00 -41.15
CA GLY A 192 2.02 36.19 -40.78
C GLY A 192 1.07 36.00 -41.97
N ILE A 193 0.11 36.88 -42.09
CA ILE A 193 -0.97 36.83 -43.10
C ILE A 193 -0.42 36.83 -44.55
N GLN A 194 0.77 37.35 -44.78
CA GLN A 194 1.38 37.40 -46.12
C GLN A 194 1.77 36.05 -46.67
N ALA A 195 2.01 35.05 -45.80
CA ALA A 195 2.32 33.66 -46.18
C ALA A 195 1.08 32.87 -46.56
N LEU A 196 -0.14 33.31 -46.14
CA LEU A 196 -1.37 32.53 -46.26
C LEU A 196 -1.73 32.06 -47.67
N PRO A 197 -1.79 32.93 -48.71
CA PRO A 197 -2.19 32.49 -50.03
C PRO A 197 -1.35 31.36 -50.57
N LYS A 198 -0.01 31.48 -50.44
CA LYS A 198 0.93 30.49 -50.94
C LYS A 198 0.92 29.17 -50.12
N ALA A 199 0.83 29.26 -48.79
CA ALA A 199 0.72 28.10 -47.94
C ALA A 199 -0.61 27.35 -48.15
N TRP A 200 -1.71 28.08 -48.44
CA TRP A 200 -3.01 27.51 -48.78
C TRP A 200 -2.96 26.74 -50.14
N ASP A 201 -2.30 27.30 -51.15
CA ASP A 201 -2.08 26.63 -52.43
C ASP A 201 -1.20 25.37 -52.29
N LEU A 202 -0.15 25.43 -51.47
CA LEU A 202 0.67 24.25 -51.15
C LEU A 202 -0.12 23.15 -50.45
N ALA A 203 -1.03 23.51 -49.58
CA ALA A 203 -1.95 22.56 -48.93
C ALA A 203 -2.82 21.81 -49.93
N ALA A 204 -3.30 22.49 -51.00
CA ALA A 204 -4.12 21.87 -52.06
C ALA A 204 -3.39 20.77 -52.78
N VAL A 205 -2.09 20.89 -52.96
CA VAL A 205 -1.25 19.86 -53.69
C VAL A 205 -0.65 18.81 -52.78
N GLY A 206 -0.90 18.85 -51.47
CA GLY A 206 -0.49 17.86 -50.53
C GLY A 206 1.02 17.74 -50.24
N SER A 207 1.80 18.81 -50.55
CA SER A 207 3.25 18.82 -50.37
C SER A 207 3.73 19.09 -48.94
N VAL A 208 2.80 19.28 -47.97
CA VAL A 208 3.07 19.61 -46.56
C VAL A 208 2.14 18.88 -45.63
N ASP A 209 2.56 18.72 -44.37
CA ASP A 209 1.67 18.22 -43.31
C ASP A 209 0.58 19.28 -43.00
N VAL A 210 -0.64 18.98 -43.46
CA VAL A 210 -1.76 19.93 -43.38
C VAL A 210 -2.31 20.09 -41.98
N ILE A 211 -2.10 19.10 -41.09
CA ILE A 211 -2.52 19.20 -39.68
C ILE A 211 -1.64 20.22 -38.97
N ALA A 212 -0.32 20.05 -39.03
CA ALA A 212 0.63 21.02 -38.50
C ALA A 212 0.50 22.41 -39.12
N LEU A 213 0.16 22.48 -40.42
CA LEU A 213 -0.10 23.74 -41.11
C LEU A 213 -1.37 24.42 -40.60
N GLY A 214 -2.47 23.67 -40.36
CA GLY A 214 -3.70 24.20 -39.80
C GLY A 214 -3.50 24.77 -38.39
N GLU A 215 -2.73 24.09 -37.54
CA GLU A 215 -2.33 24.56 -36.22
C GLU A 215 -1.51 25.88 -36.32
N ALA A 216 -0.55 25.92 -37.21
CA ALA A 216 0.25 27.14 -37.43
C ALA A 216 -0.61 28.32 -37.89
N PHE A 217 -1.58 28.10 -38.78
CA PHE A 217 -2.51 29.13 -39.21
C PHE A 217 -3.42 29.61 -38.04
N SER A 218 -3.77 28.76 -37.09
CA SER A 218 -4.61 29.15 -35.97
C SER A 218 -3.98 30.23 -35.09
N THR A 219 -2.66 30.39 -35.15
CA THR A 219 -1.94 31.44 -34.43
C THR A 219 -2.11 32.83 -35.06
N LEU A 220 -2.63 32.92 -36.27
CA LEU A 220 -2.77 34.16 -37.02
C LEU A 220 -4.18 34.73 -36.94
N PRO A 221 -4.37 36.09 -36.95
CA PRO A 221 -5.66 36.75 -37.05
C PRO A 221 -6.20 36.71 -38.49
N ALA A 222 -6.36 35.53 -39.05
CA ALA A 222 -6.64 35.30 -40.48
C ALA A 222 -8.10 35.04 -40.82
N ASN A 223 -9.05 35.46 -39.98
CA ASN A 223 -10.48 35.22 -40.16
C ASN A 223 -10.98 35.64 -41.55
N ALA A 224 -10.61 36.85 -41.99
CA ALA A 224 -11.08 37.36 -43.29
C ALA A 224 -10.60 36.53 -44.48
N PHE A 225 -9.40 35.92 -44.39
CA PHE A 225 -8.89 35.01 -45.40
C PHE A 225 -9.66 33.70 -45.45
N PHE A 226 -9.91 33.08 -44.34
CA PHE A 226 -10.54 31.75 -44.29
C PHE A 226 -12.06 31.77 -44.39
N MET A 227 -12.75 32.83 -43.92
CA MET A 227 -14.21 32.96 -44.00
C MET A 227 -14.78 32.85 -45.43
N LYS A 228 -14.02 33.24 -46.46
CA LYS A 228 -14.46 33.07 -47.84
C LYS A 228 -14.54 31.59 -48.26
N TYR A 229 -13.74 30.73 -47.65
CA TYR A 229 -13.69 29.29 -47.95
C TYR A 229 -14.67 28.46 -47.12
N VAL A 230 -15.17 29.01 -45.99
CA VAL A 230 -16.18 28.29 -45.15
C VAL A 230 -17.47 28.04 -45.94
N LYS A 231 -17.90 28.96 -46.76
CA LYS A 231 -19.10 28.85 -47.60
C LYS A 231 -18.96 27.75 -48.66
N ASP A 232 -17.74 27.53 -49.15
CA ASP A 232 -17.40 26.56 -50.20
C ASP A 232 -16.77 25.27 -49.63
N TYR A 233 -16.94 25.02 -48.36
CA TYR A 233 -16.26 23.90 -47.66
C TYR A 233 -16.38 22.54 -48.40
N ALA A 234 -17.57 22.23 -48.93
CA ALA A 234 -17.84 20.97 -49.61
C ALA A 234 -17.09 20.79 -50.92
N ASN A 235 -16.65 21.91 -51.57
CA ASN A 235 -15.92 21.94 -52.85
C ASN A 235 -14.41 21.95 -52.64
N LEU A 236 -13.92 22.08 -51.41
CA LEU A 236 -12.50 22.07 -51.07
C LEU A 236 -11.94 20.63 -51.14
N GLY A 237 -10.68 20.50 -51.51
CA GLY A 237 -9.97 19.25 -51.42
C GLY A 237 -9.73 18.82 -49.95
N PRO A 238 -9.48 17.49 -49.69
CA PRO A 238 -9.38 16.96 -48.31
C PRO A 238 -8.38 17.73 -47.43
N ASN A 239 -7.27 18.17 -48.01
CA ASN A 239 -6.22 18.90 -47.30
C ASN A 239 -6.69 20.28 -46.84
N GLN A 240 -7.37 21.00 -47.72
CA GLN A 240 -7.91 22.31 -47.41
C GLN A 240 -9.08 22.23 -46.42
N GLN A 241 -9.90 21.18 -46.54
CA GLN A 241 -10.95 20.87 -45.54
C GLN A 241 -10.34 20.63 -44.16
N ALA A 242 -9.24 19.85 -44.07
CA ALA A 242 -8.53 19.57 -42.81
C ALA A 242 -8.00 20.87 -42.18
N ILE A 243 -7.31 21.72 -42.96
CA ILE A 243 -6.81 23.02 -42.47
C ILE A 243 -7.94 23.88 -41.93
N LEU A 244 -9.05 23.98 -42.68
CA LEU A 244 -10.17 24.81 -42.31
C LEU A 244 -10.89 24.33 -41.03
N MET A 245 -11.02 23.00 -40.86
CA MET A 245 -11.52 22.42 -39.63
C MET A 245 -10.64 22.77 -38.42
N ILE A 246 -9.33 22.54 -38.55
CA ILE A 246 -8.38 22.84 -37.49
C ILE A 246 -8.37 24.32 -37.15
N TYR A 247 -8.24 25.18 -38.14
CA TYR A 247 -8.29 26.64 -37.94
C TYR A 247 -9.61 27.08 -37.29
N GLY A 248 -10.74 26.60 -37.81
CA GLY A 248 -12.07 26.89 -37.29
C GLY A 248 -12.29 26.42 -35.85
N SER A 249 -11.72 25.27 -35.49
CA SER A 249 -11.80 24.75 -34.11
C SER A 249 -11.09 25.67 -33.11
N TYR A 250 -9.90 26.13 -33.43
CA TYR A 250 -9.18 27.11 -32.59
C TYR A 250 -9.89 28.50 -32.51
N ARG A 251 -10.76 28.80 -33.48
CA ARG A 251 -11.53 30.04 -33.48
C ARG A 251 -12.96 29.90 -33.01
N HIS A 252 -13.34 28.69 -32.57
CA HIS A 252 -14.69 28.33 -32.12
C HIS A 252 -15.79 28.74 -33.16
N TRP A 253 -15.53 28.44 -34.44
CA TRP A 253 -16.51 28.74 -35.53
C TRP A 253 -17.58 27.63 -35.56
N ASP A 254 -18.74 27.87 -34.97
CA ASP A 254 -19.83 26.91 -34.89
C ASP A 254 -20.28 26.38 -36.27
N GLY A 255 -20.20 27.17 -37.34
CA GLY A 255 -20.53 26.74 -38.68
C GLY A 255 -19.69 25.60 -39.24
N ILE A 256 -18.51 25.29 -38.67
CA ILE A 256 -17.63 24.18 -39.04
C ILE A 256 -17.84 22.95 -38.14
N ARG A 257 -18.44 23.09 -36.96
CA ARG A 257 -18.66 22.00 -36.01
C ARG A 257 -19.35 20.76 -36.59
N PRO A 258 -20.44 20.89 -37.41
CA PRO A 258 -21.07 19.73 -38.05
C PRO A 258 -20.14 18.98 -39.01
N GLN A 259 -19.20 19.68 -39.64
CA GLN A 259 -18.21 19.08 -40.55
C GLN A 259 -17.20 18.26 -39.78
N VAL A 260 -16.75 18.71 -38.58
CA VAL A 260 -15.87 17.95 -37.70
C VAL A 260 -16.50 16.63 -37.28
N TRP A 261 -17.79 16.65 -36.86
CA TRP A 261 -18.52 15.41 -36.51
C TRP A 261 -18.70 14.44 -37.69
N ARG A 262 -18.88 14.97 -38.92
CA ARG A 262 -18.87 14.14 -40.14
C ARG A 262 -17.48 13.60 -40.47
N ALA A 263 -16.47 14.42 -40.31
CA ALA A 263 -15.07 14.07 -40.61
C ALA A 263 -14.57 12.90 -39.79
N ILE A 264 -14.89 12.81 -38.52
CA ILE A 264 -14.48 11.64 -37.68
C ILE A 264 -15.13 10.31 -38.09
N GLN A 265 -16.14 10.36 -38.95
CA GLN A 265 -16.79 9.18 -39.55
C GLN A 265 -16.25 8.85 -40.96
N SER A 266 -15.40 9.72 -41.51
CA SER A 266 -14.74 9.53 -42.82
C SER A 266 -13.44 8.71 -42.69
N ASN A 267 -12.59 8.74 -43.73
CA ASN A 267 -11.31 8.05 -43.73
C ASN A 267 -10.14 9.02 -43.95
N GLY A 268 -8.93 8.54 -43.68
CA GLY A 268 -7.68 9.23 -44.02
C GLY A 268 -7.51 10.57 -43.31
N LEU A 269 -6.97 11.55 -44.02
CA LEU A 269 -6.55 12.85 -43.49
C LEU A 269 -7.71 13.65 -42.89
N THR A 270 -8.87 13.64 -43.53
CA THR A 270 -10.05 14.36 -43.07
C THR A 270 -10.52 13.83 -41.71
N ARG A 271 -10.49 12.49 -41.51
CA ARG A 271 -10.78 11.86 -40.21
C ARG A 271 -9.78 12.30 -39.13
N ALA A 272 -8.48 12.28 -39.43
CA ALA A 272 -7.44 12.70 -38.50
C ALA A 272 -7.61 14.16 -38.08
N ALA A 273 -7.86 15.05 -39.04
CA ALA A 273 -8.14 16.47 -38.78
C ALA A 273 -9.43 16.67 -37.97
N GLY A 274 -10.45 15.84 -38.19
CA GLY A 274 -11.67 15.83 -37.41
C GLY A 274 -11.41 15.53 -35.92
N PHE A 275 -10.65 14.50 -35.60
CA PHE A 275 -10.28 14.19 -34.22
C PHE A 275 -9.44 15.29 -33.58
N GLN A 276 -8.45 15.80 -34.28
CA GLN A 276 -7.63 16.91 -33.80
C GLN A 276 -8.47 18.14 -33.48
N SER A 277 -9.46 18.43 -34.31
CA SER A 277 -10.34 19.59 -34.17
C SER A 277 -11.33 19.46 -32.98
N LEU A 278 -11.74 18.24 -32.62
CA LEU A 278 -12.67 17.99 -31.52
C LEU A 278 -12.16 18.56 -30.18
N ILE A 279 -10.85 18.53 -29.94
CA ILE A 279 -10.22 18.98 -28.69
C ILE A 279 -10.65 20.40 -28.32
N HIS A 280 -10.78 21.27 -29.32
CA HIS A 280 -11.09 22.69 -29.11
C HIS A 280 -12.58 23.00 -29.00
N TRP A 281 -13.46 22.07 -29.40
CA TRP A 281 -14.92 22.25 -29.35
C TRP A 281 -15.65 21.37 -28.34
N SER A 282 -14.93 20.42 -27.72
CA SER A 282 -15.55 19.48 -26.79
C SER A 282 -16.07 20.18 -25.55
N THR A 283 -17.35 19.95 -25.22
CA THR A 283 -18.04 20.48 -24.05
C THR A 283 -18.64 19.32 -23.23
N ALA A 284 -19.17 19.62 -22.03
CA ALA A 284 -19.89 18.64 -21.21
C ALA A 284 -21.04 17.94 -21.96
N GLN A 285 -21.69 18.63 -22.90
CA GLN A 285 -22.78 18.05 -23.72
C GLN A 285 -22.26 16.95 -24.67
N ASP A 286 -21.01 17.03 -25.11
CA ASP A 286 -20.40 16.06 -26.01
C ASP A 286 -19.81 14.87 -25.28
N PHE A 287 -19.72 14.93 -23.95
CA PHE A 287 -18.97 13.98 -23.10
C PHE A 287 -19.34 12.53 -23.35
N THR A 288 -20.63 12.21 -23.30
CA THR A 288 -21.10 10.82 -23.45
C THR A 288 -20.75 10.27 -24.83
N LEU A 289 -20.94 11.08 -25.89
CA LEU A 289 -20.63 10.65 -27.26
C LEU A 289 -19.13 10.45 -27.50
N ILE A 290 -18.30 11.36 -26.95
CA ILE A 290 -16.83 11.26 -27.06
C ILE A 290 -16.32 10.04 -26.28
N ALA A 291 -16.82 9.83 -25.07
CA ALA A 291 -16.45 8.68 -24.25
C ALA A 291 -16.91 7.35 -24.90
N ASP A 292 -18.11 7.30 -25.49
CA ASP A 292 -18.57 6.11 -26.22
C ASP A 292 -17.67 5.78 -27.43
N LYS A 293 -17.29 6.80 -28.19
CA LYS A 293 -16.33 6.60 -29.31
C LYS A 293 -14.96 6.12 -28.80
N LEU A 294 -14.49 6.61 -27.66
CA LEU A 294 -13.26 6.14 -27.03
C LEU A 294 -13.32 4.63 -26.70
N SER A 295 -14.51 4.13 -26.33
CA SER A 295 -14.74 2.69 -26.07
C SER A 295 -14.39 1.78 -27.25
N ASN A 296 -14.46 2.30 -28.47
CA ASN A 296 -14.30 1.51 -29.70
C ASN A 296 -13.12 1.99 -30.57
N ALA A 297 -12.41 3.02 -30.18
CA ALA A 297 -11.29 3.56 -30.94
C ALA A 297 -10.11 2.58 -31.00
N MET A 298 -9.56 2.38 -32.18
CA MET A 298 -8.50 1.42 -32.47
C MET A 298 -7.18 2.07 -32.88
N LEU A 299 -7.23 3.25 -33.48
CA LEU A 299 -6.05 3.98 -33.95
C LEU A 299 -5.49 4.86 -32.83
N GLU A 300 -4.19 4.83 -32.64
CA GLU A 300 -3.51 5.55 -31.54
C GLU A 300 -3.76 7.07 -31.56
N ASN A 301 -3.74 7.69 -32.74
CA ASN A 301 -4.02 9.12 -32.89
C ASN A 301 -5.47 9.48 -32.52
N GLU A 302 -6.44 8.61 -32.81
CA GLU A 302 -7.84 8.81 -32.43
C GLU A 302 -8.02 8.64 -30.92
N VAL A 303 -7.41 7.60 -30.34
CA VAL A 303 -7.42 7.38 -28.89
C VAL A 303 -6.85 8.61 -28.18
N THR A 304 -5.70 9.10 -28.63
CA THR A 304 -5.03 10.28 -28.06
C THR A 304 -5.92 11.53 -28.12
N ALA A 305 -6.54 11.78 -29.27
CA ALA A 305 -7.42 12.93 -29.45
C ALA A 305 -8.67 12.83 -28.57
N LEU A 306 -9.32 11.69 -28.52
CA LEU A 306 -10.51 11.46 -27.66
C LEU A 306 -10.16 11.54 -26.18
N GLN A 307 -9.00 11.01 -25.77
CA GLN A 307 -8.50 11.15 -24.40
C GLN A 307 -8.26 12.62 -24.04
N ALA A 308 -7.68 13.41 -24.95
CA ALA A 308 -7.48 14.85 -24.72
C ALA A 308 -8.82 15.58 -24.56
N CYS A 309 -9.82 15.24 -25.37
CA CYS A 309 -11.17 15.79 -25.25
C CYS A 309 -11.79 15.47 -23.89
N VAL A 310 -11.76 14.20 -23.48
CA VAL A 310 -12.28 13.76 -22.18
C VAL A 310 -11.54 14.45 -21.04
N ALA A 311 -10.22 14.56 -21.11
CA ALA A 311 -9.42 15.23 -20.08
C ALA A 311 -9.78 16.72 -19.94
N LEU A 312 -9.98 17.40 -21.06
CA LEU A 312 -10.37 18.81 -21.08
C LEU A 312 -11.76 19.01 -20.46
N ILE A 313 -12.73 18.18 -20.84
CA ILE A 313 -14.09 18.21 -20.29
C ILE A 313 -14.07 17.97 -18.79
N LEU A 314 -13.35 16.93 -18.33
CA LEU A 314 -13.25 16.59 -16.90
C LEU A 314 -12.56 17.67 -16.08
N LYS A 315 -11.62 18.42 -16.66
CA LYS A 315 -10.97 19.54 -15.98
C LYS A 315 -11.96 20.66 -15.62
N SER A 316 -12.93 20.90 -16.49
CA SER A 316 -13.97 21.93 -16.30
C SER A 316 -15.23 21.37 -15.60
N ASN A 317 -15.43 20.06 -15.61
CA ASN A 317 -16.62 19.38 -15.09
C ASN A 317 -16.21 18.11 -14.30
N PRO A 318 -15.57 18.26 -13.11
CA PRO A 318 -15.04 17.13 -12.34
C PRO A 318 -16.10 16.09 -11.92
N GLU A 319 -17.36 16.51 -11.83
CA GLU A 319 -18.51 15.66 -11.49
C GLU A 319 -18.74 14.52 -12.50
N LEU A 320 -18.29 14.69 -13.74
CA LEU A 320 -18.35 13.64 -14.76
C LEU A 320 -17.33 12.50 -14.53
N GLY A 321 -16.41 12.66 -13.56
CA GLY A 321 -15.42 11.66 -13.20
C GLY A 321 -16.03 10.31 -12.79
N LEU A 322 -17.15 10.31 -12.08
CA LEU A 322 -17.85 9.08 -11.74
C LEU A 322 -18.47 8.40 -12.99
N GLN A 323 -18.98 9.20 -13.91
CA GLN A 323 -19.58 8.68 -15.15
C GLN A 323 -18.54 8.02 -16.04
N ILE A 324 -17.35 8.63 -16.22
CA ILE A 324 -16.28 8.04 -17.05
C ILE A 324 -15.77 6.73 -16.45
N ASN A 325 -15.67 6.60 -15.13
CA ASN A 325 -15.30 5.35 -14.47
C ASN A 325 -16.32 4.23 -14.74
N LYS A 326 -17.63 4.53 -14.67
CA LYS A 326 -18.68 3.57 -15.02
C LYS A 326 -18.66 3.16 -16.49
N MET A 327 -18.34 4.10 -17.39
CA MET A 327 -18.19 3.79 -18.82
C MET A 327 -16.96 2.91 -19.07
N ALA A 328 -15.85 3.14 -18.38
CA ALA A 328 -14.64 2.31 -18.45
C ALA A 328 -14.91 0.84 -18.10
N LEU A 329 -15.74 0.57 -17.09
CA LEU A 329 -16.11 -0.80 -16.70
C LEU A 329 -16.85 -1.56 -17.82
N LYS A 330 -17.64 -0.84 -18.63
CA LYS A 330 -18.45 -1.38 -19.73
C LYS A 330 -17.79 -1.31 -21.10
N ALA A 331 -16.65 -0.62 -21.24
CA ALA A 331 -15.99 -0.37 -22.49
C ALA A 331 -15.47 -1.65 -23.16
N ASN A 332 -15.51 -1.71 -24.49
CA ASN A 332 -14.89 -2.78 -25.28
C ASN A 332 -13.36 -2.71 -25.21
N LYS A 333 -12.82 -1.48 -25.31
CA LYS A 333 -11.39 -1.17 -25.18
C LYS A 333 -11.14 -0.42 -23.89
N LYS A 334 -11.09 -1.14 -22.76
CA LYS A 334 -10.89 -0.56 -21.43
C LYS A 334 -9.56 0.17 -21.32
N GLU A 335 -8.56 -0.26 -22.05
CA GLU A 335 -7.22 0.33 -22.07
C GLU A 335 -7.25 1.80 -22.46
N ASN A 336 -8.18 2.20 -23.30
CA ASN A 336 -8.33 3.59 -23.73
C ASN A 336 -8.75 4.51 -22.55
N TYR A 337 -9.30 3.94 -21.47
CA TYR A 337 -9.74 4.68 -20.28
C TYR A 337 -8.70 4.72 -19.15
N ILE A 338 -7.54 4.10 -19.31
CA ILE A 338 -6.49 4.06 -18.28
C ILE A 338 -6.19 5.45 -17.67
N PRO A 339 -6.05 6.54 -18.46
CA PRO A 339 -5.77 7.86 -17.90
C PRO A 339 -6.86 8.39 -16.95
N PHE A 340 -8.10 7.94 -17.13
CA PHE A 340 -9.28 8.41 -16.40
C PHE A 340 -9.69 7.48 -15.26
N ALA A 341 -9.11 6.30 -15.16
CA ALA A 341 -9.38 5.38 -14.07
C ALA A 341 -8.99 6.01 -12.73
N GLN A 342 -9.96 6.15 -11.81
CA GLN A 342 -9.75 6.81 -10.52
C GLN A 342 -10.39 6.06 -9.35
N ASP A 343 -11.27 5.11 -9.63
CA ASP A 343 -12.04 4.37 -8.64
C ASP A 343 -11.43 2.99 -8.39
N VAL A 344 -11.61 2.48 -7.16
CA VAL A 344 -11.19 1.13 -6.75
C VAL A 344 -11.89 0.04 -7.56
N GLU A 345 -13.08 0.28 -8.08
CA GLU A 345 -13.80 -0.63 -8.98
C GLU A 345 -13.02 -0.93 -10.27
N ASN A 346 -12.09 -0.05 -10.67
CA ASN A 346 -11.24 -0.26 -11.84
C ASN A 346 -10.04 -1.17 -11.59
N LEU A 347 -9.71 -1.49 -10.34
CA LEU A 347 -8.48 -2.23 -10.00
C LEU A 347 -8.39 -3.58 -10.68
N ASN A 348 -9.49 -4.34 -10.77
CA ASN A 348 -9.46 -5.70 -11.33
C ASN A 348 -9.07 -5.71 -12.82
N TRP A 349 -9.69 -4.87 -13.64
CA TRP A 349 -9.35 -4.82 -15.06
C TRP A 349 -8.00 -4.16 -15.33
N LEU A 350 -7.59 -3.16 -14.52
CA LEU A 350 -6.26 -2.57 -14.60
C LEU A 350 -5.18 -3.61 -14.29
N TYR A 351 -5.39 -4.43 -13.26
CA TYR A 351 -4.49 -5.52 -12.92
C TYR A 351 -4.41 -6.57 -14.03
N ALA A 352 -5.55 -6.93 -14.64
CA ALA A 352 -5.58 -7.83 -15.79
C ALA A 352 -4.79 -7.26 -16.98
N ALA A 353 -4.94 -5.97 -17.29
CA ALA A 353 -4.17 -5.30 -18.33
C ALA A 353 -2.67 -5.23 -17.98
N ALA A 354 -2.33 -4.99 -16.71
CA ALA A 354 -0.94 -4.98 -16.24
C ALA A 354 -0.26 -6.35 -16.37
N LYS A 355 -0.97 -7.46 -16.11
CA LYS A 355 -0.48 -8.83 -16.39
C LYS A 355 -0.12 -9.04 -17.86
N LEU A 356 -0.76 -8.33 -18.77
CA LEU A 356 -0.45 -8.32 -20.22
C LEU A 356 0.67 -7.31 -20.58
N LYS A 357 1.48 -6.90 -19.60
CA LYS A 357 2.62 -5.97 -19.72
C LYS A 357 2.24 -4.53 -20.11
N ASN A 358 1.00 -4.10 -19.87
CA ASN A 358 0.61 -2.69 -20.02
C ASN A 358 1.09 -1.88 -18.82
N GLU A 359 2.21 -1.18 -18.97
CA GLU A 359 2.82 -0.38 -17.90
C GLU A 359 1.92 0.79 -17.45
N ASN A 360 1.18 1.43 -18.35
CA ASN A 360 0.26 2.51 -18.00
C ASN A 360 -0.89 2.00 -17.11
N ALA A 361 -1.40 0.81 -17.38
CA ALA A 361 -2.38 0.16 -16.51
C ALA A 361 -1.79 -0.14 -15.14
N LEU A 362 -0.55 -0.59 -15.06
CA LEU A 362 0.14 -0.84 -13.79
C LEU A 362 0.33 0.46 -12.98
N ARG A 363 0.77 1.55 -13.62
CA ARG A 363 0.88 2.87 -12.98
C ARG A 363 -0.47 3.35 -12.44
N ALA A 364 -1.55 3.22 -13.22
CA ALA A 364 -2.90 3.57 -12.79
C ALA A 364 -3.36 2.69 -11.61
N PHE A 365 -3.11 1.37 -11.68
CA PHE A 365 -3.41 0.43 -10.61
C PHE A 365 -2.72 0.82 -9.29
N VAL A 366 -1.41 1.08 -9.33
CA VAL A 366 -0.62 1.48 -8.14
C VAL A 366 -1.15 2.79 -7.56
N ARG A 367 -1.42 3.78 -8.40
CA ARG A 367 -1.96 5.09 -7.99
C ARG A 367 -3.32 4.98 -7.32
N ILE A 368 -4.23 4.17 -7.87
CA ILE A 368 -5.59 3.99 -7.33
C ILE A 368 -5.55 3.18 -6.04
N ASN A 369 -4.72 2.13 -6.01
CA ASN A 369 -4.56 1.32 -4.81
C ASN A 369 -4.10 2.16 -3.59
N GLY A 370 -3.36 3.24 -3.80
CA GLY A 370 -2.90 4.14 -2.74
C GLY A 370 -3.92 5.14 -2.22
N LYS A 371 -5.16 5.16 -2.73
CA LYS A 371 -6.18 6.13 -2.27
C LYS A 371 -6.66 5.82 -0.85
N ALA A 372 -6.94 6.88 -0.07
CA ALA A 372 -7.51 6.76 1.26
C ALA A 372 -8.90 6.07 1.23
N GLY A 373 -9.22 5.32 2.28
CA GLY A 373 -10.49 4.60 2.42
C GLY A 373 -10.48 3.16 1.90
N SER A 374 -9.41 2.70 1.29
CA SER A 374 -9.25 1.29 0.93
C SER A 374 -8.85 0.44 2.16
N ASN A 375 -9.27 -0.82 2.18
CA ASN A 375 -8.83 -1.80 3.16
C ASN A 375 -7.30 -1.98 3.07
N VAL A 376 -6.58 -1.67 4.16
CA VAL A 376 -5.11 -1.62 4.20
C VAL A 376 -4.48 -2.97 3.88
N THR A 377 -5.08 -4.08 4.34
CA THR A 377 -4.58 -5.43 4.04
C THR A 377 -4.70 -5.74 2.55
N GLN A 378 -5.83 -5.40 1.94
CA GLN A 378 -6.01 -5.53 0.50
C GLN A 378 -5.06 -4.62 -0.29
N GLN A 379 -4.78 -3.43 0.20
CA GLN A 379 -3.77 -2.56 -0.43
C GLN A 379 -2.40 -3.23 -0.46
N VAL A 380 -1.97 -3.83 0.64
CA VAL A 380 -0.68 -4.54 0.73
C VAL A 380 -0.63 -5.72 -0.24
N LEU A 381 -1.68 -6.54 -0.29
CA LEU A 381 -1.76 -7.68 -1.23
C LEU A 381 -1.65 -7.21 -2.69
N ARG A 382 -2.38 -6.16 -3.05
CA ARG A 382 -2.32 -5.56 -4.39
C ARG A 382 -0.95 -4.97 -4.73
N TYR A 383 -0.29 -4.32 -3.78
CA TYR A 383 1.08 -3.83 -3.97
C TYR A 383 2.08 -4.96 -4.17
N ARG A 384 1.96 -6.07 -3.44
CA ARG A 384 2.79 -7.27 -3.66
C ARG A 384 2.58 -7.85 -5.06
N ASN A 385 1.33 -7.95 -5.49
CA ASN A 385 0.99 -8.40 -6.83
C ASN A 385 1.57 -7.47 -7.90
N ALA A 386 1.55 -6.15 -7.68
CA ALA A 386 2.14 -5.17 -8.60
C ALA A 386 3.67 -5.27 -8.65
N LEU A 387 4.36 -5.49 -7.52
CA LEU A 387 5.82 -5.70 -7.49
C LEU A 387 6.26 -6.87 -8.35
N ALA A 388 5.48 -7.94 -8.42
CA ALA A 388 5.77 -9.11 -9.24
C ALA A 388 5.66 -8.85 -10.76
N LEU A 389 5.07 -7.73 -11.18
CA LEU A 389 4.82 -7.41 -12.59
C LEU A 389 5.84 -6.42 -13.19
N THR A 390 6.75 -5.85 -12.40
CA THR A 390 7.61 -4.77 -12.90
C THR A 390 8.98 -4.76 -12.25
N GLU A 391 9.99 -4.44 -13.06
CA GLU A 391 11.33 -4.06 -12.62
C GLU A 391 11.57 -2.54 -12.75
N ASN A 392 10.57 -1.77 -13.21
CA ASN A 392 10.67 -0.32 -13.36
C ASN A 392 10.82 0.34 -11.99
N LYS A 393 11.99 0.98 -11.78
CA LYS A 393 12.34 1.62 -10.50
C LYS A 393 11.31 2.63 -10.02
N GLU A 394 10.80 3.47 -10.92
CA GLU A 394 9.85 4.53 -10.57
C GLU A 394 8.53 3.94 -10.02
N ILE A 395 8.04 2.87 -10.64
CA ILE A 395 6.81 2.18 -10.20
C ILE A 395 7.08 1.47 -8.88
N ARG A 396 8.22 0.77 -8.73
CA ARG A 396 8.62 0.13 -7.47
C ARG A 396 8.72 1.13 -6.32
N ASP A 397 9.33 2.29 -6.56
CA ASP A 397 9.42 3.36 -5.56
C ASP A 397 8.03 3.89 -5.16
N GLN A 398 7.10 4.04 -6.12
CA GLN A 398 5.72 4.41 -5.81
C GLN A 398 5.02 3.35 -4.96
N ILE A 399 5.25 2.06 -5.24
CA ILE A 399 4.71 0.95 -4.45
C ILE A 399 5.28 0.97 -3.02
N TYR A 400 6.60 1.10 -2.86
CA TYR A 400 7.22 1.15 -1.53
C TYR A 400 6.79 2.36 -0.71
N LYS A 401 6.64 3.54 -1.34
CA LYS A 401 6.02 4.72 -0.71
C LYS A 401 4.57 4.47 -0.29
N GLY A 402 3.82 3.75 -1.12
CA GLY A 402 2.45 3.33 -0.79
C GLY A 402 2.40 2.36 0.38
N LEU A 403 3.27 1.35 0.38
CA LEU A 403 3.41 0.38 1.48
C LEU A 403 3.81 1.04 2.80
N GLY A 404 4.68 2.05 2.79
CA GLY A 404 5.05 2.82 3.97
C GLY A 404 3.89 3.55 4.65
N LYS A 405 2.76 3.73 3.95
CA LYS A 405 1.51 4.28 4.50
C LYS A 405 0.55 3.20 5.02
N CYS A 406 0.85 1.93 4.74
CA CYS A 406 0.05 0.78 5.14
C CYS A 406 0.55 0.25 6.50
N ASN A 407 -0.03 0.74 7.58
CA ASN A 407 0.38 0.41 8.94
C ASN A 407 0.05 -1.03 9.33
N THR A 408 0.76 -2.02 8.74
CA THR A 408 0.59 -3.46 8.99
C THR A 408 1.93 -4.18 9.01
N LEU A 409 1.99 -5.30 9.73
CA LEU A 409 3.17 -6.17 9.77
C LEU A 409 3.54 -6.69 8.36
N ASN A 410 2.52 -7.00 7.56
CA ASN A 410 2.69 -7.50 6.20
C ASN A 410 3.30 -6.45 5.24
N ALA A 411 2.97 -5.17 5.43
CA ALA A 411 3.64 -4.09 4.72
C ALA A 411 5.12 -3.98 5.13
N MET A 412 5.41 -4.04 6.44
CA MET A 412 6.78 -4.06 6.94
C MET A 412 7.60 -5.21 6.35
N ARG A 413 7.02 -6.42 6.28
CA ARG A 413 7.70 -7.58 5.65
C ARG A 413 8.01 -7.31 4.18
N THR A 414 7.07 -6.75 3.43
CA THR A 414 7.28 -6.45 2.00
C THR A 414 8.37 -5.38 1.81
N LEU A 415 8.37 -4.36 2.64
CA LEU A 415 9.41 -3.33 2.66
C LEU A 415 10.79 -3.90 3.06
N HIS A 416 10.83 -4.80 4.04
CA HIS A 416 12.06 -5.49 4.41
C HIS A 416 12.63 -6.31 3.24
N LEU A 417 11.78 -7.03 2.48
CA LEU A 417 12.23 -7.72 1.26
C LEU A 417 12.79 -6.75 0.22
N GLY A 418 12.20 -5.55 0.11
CA GLY A 418 12.67 -4.48 -0.78
C GLY A 418 14.09 -3.97 -0.45
N LEU A 419 14.62 -4.23 0.74
CA LEU A 419 16.03 -3.90 1.07
C LEU A 419 17.03 -4.70 0.24
N LYS A 420 16.62 -5.83 -0.34
CA LYS A 420 17.44 -6.65 -1.25
C LYS A 420 17.54 -6.06 -2.66
N GLU A 421 16.75 -5.02 -2.99
CA GLU A 421 16.67 -4.39 -4.31
C GLU A 421 17.56 -3.13 -4.36
N PRO A 422 18.71 -3.14 -5.01
CA PRO A 422 19.68 -2.03 -4.95
C PRO A 422 19.08 -0.68 -5.36
N ASN A 423 18.21 -0.67 -6.39
CA ASN A 423 17.69 0.56 -6.99
C ASN A 423 16.58 1.23 -6.15
N SER A 424 15.85 0.47 -5.31
CA SER A 424 14.74 0.95 -4.50
C SER A 424 14.96 0.76 -2.99
N LYS A 425 16.15 0.31 -2.60
CA LYS A 425 16.52 -0.02 -1.22
C LYS A 425 16.23 1.12 -0.24
N SER A 426 16.59 2.34 -0.61
CA SER A 426 16.35 3.52 0.24
C SER A 426 14.87 3.78 0.43
N THR A 427 14.07 3.78 -0.64
CA THR A 427 12.62 3.99 -0.55
C THR A 427 11.93 2.92 0.31
N ALA A 428 12.38 1.67 0.20
CA ALA A 428 11.88 0.57 1.03
C ALA A 428 12.27 0.75 2.51
N ALA A 429 13.50 1.18 2.79
CA ALA A 429 13.98 1.46 4.14
C ALA A 429 13.19 2.60 4.80
N ASP A 430 12.94 3.70 4.08
CA ASP A 430 12.19 4.85 4.58
C ASP A 430 10.72 4.46 4.88
N GLY A 431 10.12 3.66 4.01
CA GLY A 431 8.78 3.11 4.24
C GLY A 431 8.71 2.21 5.48
N LEU A 432 9.70 1.32 5.66
CA LEU A 432 9.81 0.45 6.83
C LEU A 432 9.95 1.25 8.12
N ALA A 433 10.81 2.26 8.13
CA ALA A 433 11.00 3.14 9.27
C ALA A 433 9.72 3.93 9.61
N THR A 434 8.97 4.35 8.59
CA THR A 434 7.71 5.07 8.79
C THR A 434 6.72 4.24 9.60
N ILE A 435 6.49 2.97 9.23
CA ILE A 435 5.59 2.07 9.98
C ILE A 435 6.17 1.75 11.36
N PHE A 436 7.46 1.44 11.44
CA PHE A 436 8.13 1.08 12.69
C PHE A 436 8.02 2.19 13.74
N LEU A 437 8.15 3.45 13.34
CA LEU A 437 8.03 4.60 14.25
C LEU A 437 6.56 4.88 14.63
N ALA A 438 5.63 4.65 13.72
CA ALA A 438 4.20 4.91 13.94
C ALA A 438 3.51 3.86 14.80
N SER A 439 4.06 2.62 14.90
CA SER A 439 3.39 1.46 15.49
C SER A 439 4.23 0.76 16.54
N PRO A 440 4.12 1.18 17.80
CA PRO A 440 4.83 0.53 18.92
C PRO A 440 4.57 -0.98 19.03
N GLU A 441 3.37 -1.44 18.65
CA GLU A 441 2.98 -2.86 18.63
C GLU A 441 3.80 -3.71 17.67
N PHE A 442 4.46 -3.11 16.69
CA PHE A 442 5.36 -3.78 15.75
C PHE A 442 6.84 -3.63 16.10
N GLN A 443 7.19 -3.01 17.24
CA GLN A 443 8.59 -2.80 17.64
C GLN A 443 9.21 -3.99 18.39
N GLY A 444 8.76 -5.22 18.11
CA GLY A 444 9.34 -6.45 18.67
C GLY A 444 10.72 -6.78 18.09
N GLN A 445 11.34 -7.84 18.61
CA GLN A 445 12.72 -8.22 18.24
C GLN A 445 12.89 -8.35 16.73
N MET A 446 12.05 -9.12 16.05
CA MET A 446 12.13 -9.39 14.62
C MET A 446 12.14 -8.10 13.78
N THR A 447 11.22 -7.17 14.05
CA THR A 447 11.13 -5.92 13.31
C THR A 447 12.23 -4.93 13.66
N ARG A 448 12.80 -5.01 14.87
CA ARG A 448 14.01 -4.27 15.24
C ARG A 448 15.22 -4.75 14.45
N GLU A 449 15.38 -6.06 14.26
CA GLU A 449 16.41 -6.64 13.40
C GLU A 449 16.25 -6.13 11.96
N TRP A 450 15.04 -6.15 11.40
CA TRP A 450 14.77 -5.57 10.07
C TRP A 450 15.13 -4.08 9.99
N MET A 451 14.86 -3.32 11.04
CA MET A 451 15.24 -1.90 11.08
C MET A 451 16.75 -1.70 11.20
N GLN A 452 17.46 -2.56 11.93
CA GLN A 452 18.92 -2.51 11.98
C GLN A 452 19.54 -2.74 10.61
N GLU A 453 19.04 -3.71 9.84
CA GLU A 453 19.44 -3.94 8.45
C GLU A 453 19.14 -2.73 7.53
N ALA A 454 18.04 -2.04 7.76
CA ALA A 454 17.61 -0.90 6.97
C ALA A 454 18.38 0.39 7.28
N MET A 455 19.04 0.50 8.45
CA MET A 455 19.63 1.74 8.97
C MET A 455 20.59 2.45 8.02
N SER A 456 21.40 1.68 7.28
CA SER A 456 22.36 2.24 6.32
C SER A 456 21.73 2.81 5.05
N ALA A 457 20.50 2.40 4.76
CA ALA A 457 19.74 2.77 3.55
C ALA A 457 18.73 3.91 3.77
N LEU A 458 18.50 4.34 5.01
CA LEU A 458 17.60 5.46 5.31
C LEU A 458 18.12 6.76 4.68
N SER A 459 17.23 7.47 3.98
CA SER A 459 17.54 8.70 3.26
C SER A 459 17.56 9.93 4.17
N GLU A 460 16.66 10.02 5.15
CA GLU A 460 16.44 11.19 5.99
C GLU A 460 17.16 11.07 7.34
N ALA A 461 17.98 12.07 7.69
CA ALA A 461 18.75 12.09 8.93
C ALA A 461 17.86 12.09 10.18
N ASP A 462 16.75 12.83 10.15
CA ASP A 462 15.80 12.93 11.27
C ASP A 462 15.11 11.57 11.51
N GLN A 463 14.68 10.91 10.46
CA GLN A 463 14.08 9.57 10.55
C GLN A 463 15.08 8.56 11.09
N LYS A 464 16.34 8.62 10.64
CA LYS A 464 17.43 7.78 11.13
C LYS A 464 17.67 7.98 12.62
N SER A 465 17.71 9.25 13.07
CA SER A 465 17.86 9.59 14.49
C SER A 465 16.69 9.09 15.32
N ALA A 466 15.45 9.22 14.84
CA ALA A 466 14.27 8.72 15.51
C ALA A 466 14.29 7.20 15.69
N VAL A 467 14.65 6.46 14.63
CA VAL A 467 14.80 4.99 14.68
C VAL A 467 15.88 4.59 15.67
N GLN A 468 17.03 5.26 15.66
CA GLN A 468 18.12 4.98 16.62
C GLN A 468 17.67 5.13 18.05
N LYS A 469 16.89 6.18 18.38
CA LYS A 469 16.34 6.39 19.72
C LYS A 469 15.41 5.25 20.15
N VAL A 470 14.59 4.73 19.22
CA VAL A 470 13.71 3.59 19.53
C VAL A 470 14.54 2.32 19.72
N LEU A 471 15.52 2.06 18.86
CA LEU A 471 16.40 0.89 18.95
C LEU A 471 17.26 0.90 20.22
N ALA A 472 17.69 2.07 20.68
CA ALA A 472 18.50 2.25 21.89
C ALA A 472 17.70 2.06 23.20
N LYS A 473 16.36 2.18 23.19
CA LYS A 473 15.54 1.89 24.36
C LYS A 473 15.68 0.40 24.70
N GLY A 474 16.39 0.09 25.77
CA GLY A 474 16.61 -1.26 26.29
C GLY A 474 15.28 -1.98 26.58
N GLY A 475 15.33 -3.31 26.58
CA GLY A 475 14.17 -4.19 26.77
C GLY A 475 13.71 -4.78 25.45
N MET A 476 13.38 -6.06 25.48
CA MET A 476 12.81 -6.80 24.34
C MET A 476 11.30 -6.81 24.53
N PRO A 477 10.55 -5.89 23.90
CA PRO A 477 9.10 -5.95 23.99
C PRO A 477 8.65 -7.29 23.38
N THR A 478 7.69 -7.96 24.00
CA THR A 478 6.99 -9.09 23.40
C THR A 478 6.37 -8.62 22.07
N GLY A 479 6.86 -9.14 20.95
CA GLY A 479 6.42 -8.76 19.62
C GLY A 479 6.15 -9.97 18.76
N PHE A 480 5.83 -9.73 17.51
CA PHE A 480 5.71 -10.81 16.54
C PHE A 480 7.05 -11.47 16.25
N TYR A 481 7.01 -12.78 16.05
CA TYR A 481 8.12 -13.58 15.54
C TYR A 481 7.62 -14.54 14.48
N THR A 482 8.53 -15.02 13.63
CA THR A 482 8.16 -15.95 12.57
C THR A 482 7.99 -17.39 13.13
N MET A 483 6.92 -18.04 12.72
CA MET A 483 6.74 -19.49 12.93
C MET A 483 7.37 -20.32 11.81
N PHE A 484 7.58 -19.72 10.64
CA PHE A 484 8.20 -20.37 9.48
C PHE A 484 9.37 -19.50 8.98
N ASN A 485 10.55 -20.08 8.91
CA ASN A 485 11.79 -19.36 8.56
C ASN A 485 12.00 -19.15 7.05
N GLY A 486 11.07 -19.65 6.20
CA GLY A 486 11.15 -19.57 4.75
C GLY A 486 12.11 -20.58 4.08
N GLN A 487 12.79 -21.44 4.85
CA GLN A 487 13.85 -22.31 4.34
C GLN A 487 13.59 -23.80 4.60
N ASP A 488 13.06 -24.13 5.77
CA ASP A 488 12.85 -25.52 6.20
C ASP A 488 11.70 -25.64 7.19
N LEU A 489 11.44 -26.86 7.64
CA LEU A 489 10.37 -27.18 8.59
C LEU A 489 10.81 -27.06 10.06
N LYS A 490 11.89 -26.35 10.38
CA LYS A 490 12.32 -26.12 11.76
C LYS A 490 11.24 -25.36 12.54
N GLY A 491 10.90 -25.87 13.74
CA GLY A 491 9.79 -25.34 14.55
C GLY A 491 8.46 -26.03 14.30
N TRP A 492 8.42 -26.98 13.37
CA TRP A 492 7.26 -27.78 13.03
C TRP A 492 7.50 -29.28 13.26
N LYS A 493 6.43 -30.01 13.51
CA LYS A 493 6.38 -31.49 13.74
C LYS A 493 5.14 -32.09 13.11
N GLY A 494 5.16 -33.40 12.88
CA GLY A 494 3.98 -34.16 12.46
C GLY A 494 2.96 -34.30 13.58
N LEU A 495 1.68 -34.37 13.24
CA LEU A 495 0.58 -34.53 14.18
C LEU A 495 0.55 -35.95 14.76
N VAL A 496 0.56 -36.06 16.07
CA VAL A 496 0.27 -37.31 16.79
C VAL A 496 -1.13 -37.23 17.39
N ASP A 497 -2.09 -37.96 16.85
CA ASP A 497 -3.46 -38.02 17.38
C ASP A 497 -4.06 -36.63 17.74
N ASN A 498 -5.24 -36.58 18.31
CA ASN A 498 -5.86 -35.36 18.82
C ASN A 498 -5.36 -35.01 20.25
N PRO A 499 -5.60 -33.77 20.72
CA PRO A 499 -5.13 -33.35 22.05
C PRO A 499 -5.59 -34.19 23.22
N VAL A 500 -6.81 -34.71 23.19
CA VAL A 500 -7.38 -35.55 24.25
C VAL A 500 -6.59 -36.85 24.37
N LYS A 501 -6.33 -37.52 23.24
CA LYS A 501 -5.54 -38.75 23.21
C LYS A 501 -4.07 -38.50 23.57
N ARG A 502 -3.44 -37.42 23.05
CA ARG A 502 -2.05 -37.08 23.38
C ARG A 502 -1.83 -36.95 24.88
N ARG A 503 -2.72 -36.25 25.58
CA ARG A 503 -2.61 -36.01 27.02
C ARG A 503 -2.71 -37.30 27.89
N ASN A 504 -3.33 -38.34 27.32
CA ASN A 504 -3.47 -39.63 27.97
C ASN A 504 -2.36 -40.64 27.61
N MET A 505 -1.39 -40.25 26.76
CA MET A 505 -0.24 -41.10 26.39
C MET A 505 0.91 -40.99 27.39
N SER A 506 1.60 -42.12 27.63
CA SER A 506 2.90 -42.05 28.29
C SER A 506 3.91 -41.32 27.42
N ALA A 507 4.89 -40.67 28.02
CA ALA A 507 5.96 -39.95 27.30
C ALA A 507 6.67 -40.83 26.27
N ASP A 508 6.96 -42.11 26.62
CA ASP A 508 7.60 -43.09 25.72
C ASP A 508 6.71 -43.39 24.48
N THR A 509 5.41 -43.59 24.70
CA THR A 509 4.44 -43.84 23.61
C THR A 509 4.34 -42.63 22.69
N LEU A 510 4.26 -41.43 23.27
CA LEU A 510 4.20 -40.18 22.50
C LEU A 510 5.45 -39.99 21.66
N ALA A 511 6.65 -40.21 22.24
CA ALA A 511 7.92 -40.10 21.53
C ALA A 511 8.02 -41.04 20.33
N LYS A 512 7.64 -42.32 20.52
CA LYS A 512 7.62 -43.32 19.43
C LYS A 512 6.64 -42.96 18.31
N LYS A 513 5.46 -42.45 18.65
CA LYS A 513 4.48 -41.96 17.65
C LYS A 513 4.95 -40.70 16.95
N GLN A 514 5.64 -39.80 17.66
CA GLN A 514 6.15 -38.55 17.07
C GLN A 514 7.16 -38.85 15.95
N ILE A 515 8.08 -39.81 16.13
CA ILE A 515 9.03 -40.19 15.08
C ILE A 515 8.30 -40.60 13.78
N LYS A 516 7.21 -41.37 13.91
CA LYS A 516 6.40 -41.79 12.76
C LYS A 516 5.64 -40.62 12.13
N ALA A 517 5.03 -39.76 12.95
CA ALA A 517 4.30 -38.58 12.48
C ALA A 517 5.23 -37.60 11.74
N ASP A 518 6.45 -37.40 12.25
CA ASP A 518 7.45 -36.57 11.60
C ASP A 518 7.92 -37.12 10.25
N ALA A 519 7.99 -38.46 10.12
CA ALA A 519 8.30 -39.08 8.84
C ALA A 519 7.17 -38.84 7.82
N VAL A 520 5.89 -39.02 8.23
CA VAL A 520 4.73 -38.72 7.36
C VAL A 520 4.68 -37.24 6.99
N MET A 521 4.88 -36.35 7.96
CA MET A 521 4.94 -34.90 7.68
C MET A 521 5.90 -34.53 6.55
N ARG A 522 7.12 -35.08 6.57
CA ARG A 522 8.15 -34.82 5.56
C ARG A 522 7.82 -35.31 4.16
N THR A 523 6.82 -36.17 3.99
CA THR A 523 6.33 -36.62 2.67
C THR A 523 5.36 -35.62 2.05
N GLY A 524 4.66 -34.83 2.87
CA GLY A 524 3.59 -33.95 2.44
C GLY A 524 3.91 -32.47 2.52
N TRP A 525 4.86 -32.07 3.36
CA TRP A 525 5.18 -30.67 3.57
C TRP A 525 6.63 -30.36 3.21
N TYR A 526 6.85 -29.25 2.50
CA TYR A 526 8.19 -28.79 2.13
C TYR A 526 8.25 -27.25 2.04
N ALA A 527 9.46 -26.71 2.21
CA ALA A 527 9.76 -25.28 2.01
C ALA A 527 10.38 -25.07 0.64
N LYS A 528 9.93 -24.04 -0.07
CA LYS A 528 10.48 -23.60 -1.36
C LYS A 528 10.15 -22.12 -1.58
N ASP A 529 11.10 -21.34 -2.07
CA ASP A 529 10.91 -19.93 -2.46
C ASP A 529 10.29 -19.04 -1.34
N GLU A 530 10.73 -19.24 -0.09
CA GLU A 530 10.17 -18.61 1.12
C GLU A 530 8.68 -18.99 1.38
N GLU A 531 8.17 -20.01 0.73
CA GLU A 531 6.80 -20.52 0.85
C GLU A 531 6.81 -21.94 1.46
N LEU A 532 5.78 -22.23 2.23
CA LEU A 532 5.50 -23.55 2.84
C LEU A 532 4.39 -24.22 2.05
N HIS A 533 4.69 -25.35 1.45
CA HIS A 533 3.79 -26.06 0.55
C HIS A 533 3.31 -27.38 1.17
N PHE A 534 2.02 -27.68 0.99
CA PHE A 534 1.44 -29.00 1.20
C PHE A 534 1.12 -29.65 -0.14
N THR A 535 1.55 -30.89 -0.33
CA THR A 535 1.43 -31.61 -1.61
C THR A 535 0.06 -32.22 -1.87
N GLY A 536 -0.87 -32.16 -0.91
CA GLY A 536 -2.14 -32.89 -0.94
C GLY A 536 -2.07 -34.27 -0.27
N HIS A 537 -0.90 -34.72 0.18
CA HIS A 537 -0.71 -36.04 0.82
C HIS A 537 0.02 -35.93 2.15
N GLY A 538 -0.47 -36.61 3.17
CA GLY A 538 0.13 -36.62 4.50
C GLY A 538 -0.82 -36.13 5.59
N ASP A 539 -0.27 -35.82 6.75
CA ASP A 539 -1.01 -35.38 7.93
C ASP A 539 -0.75 -33.89 8.25
N ASN A 540 -1.53 -33.35 9.16
CA ASN A 540 -1.39 -31.97 9.62
C ASN A 540 0.03 -31.62 10.06
N LEU A 541 0.45 -30.40 9.77
CA LEU A 541 1.67 -29.83 10.25
C LEU A 541 1.41 -29.09 11.57
N CYS A 542 2.06 -29.54 12.65
CA CYS A 542 1.90 -28.98 13.99
C CYS A 542 3.06 -28.07 14.39
N SER A 543 2.82 -26.97 15.08
CA SER A 543 3.89 -26.24 15.77
C SER A 543 4.52 -27.10 16.87
N VAL A 544 5.85 -27.01 17.04
CA VAL A 544 6.55 -27.67 18.16
C VAL A 544 6.16 -27.02 19.47
N LYS A 545 6.00 -25.69 19.47
CA LYS A 545 5.58 -24.91 20.62
C LYS A 545 4.06 -24.92 20.76
N ASP A 546 3.60 -25.00 21.98
CA ASP A 546 2.19 -24.82 22.33
C ASP A 546 1.89 -23.34 22.62
N TYR A 547 0.70 -22.88 22.23
CA TYR A 547 0.23 -21.51 22.40
C TYR A 547 -1.01 -21.45 23.28
N GLN A 548 -1.13 -20.37 24.07
CA GLN A 548 -2.30 -20.06 24.89
C GLN A 548 -3.11 -18.94 24.22
N ASP A 549 -2.84 -17.71 24.60
CA ASP A 549 -3.43 -16.53 23.98
C ASP A 549 -2.44 -15.93 22.98
N PHE A 550 -2.89 -15.67 21.79
CA PHE A 550 -1.99 -15.22 20.72
C PHE A 550 -2.72 -14.43 19.65
N GLU A 551 -1.94 -13.67 18.90
CA GLU A 551 -2.34 -13.07 17.64
C GLU A 551 -1.39 -13.56 16.56
N MET A 552 -1.95 -14.01 15.43
CA MET A 552 -1.16 -14.49 14.31
C MET A 552 -1.58 -13.85 13.00
N TYR A 553 -0.61 -13.70 12.11
CA TYR A 553 -0.81 -13.42 10.70
C TYR A 553 -0.34 -14.62 9.90
N VAL A 554 -1.08 -14.95 8.84
CA VAL A 554 -0.71 -15.98 7.89
C VAL A 554 -1.26 -15.67 6.52
N ASP A 555 -0.39 -15.68 5.52
CA ASP A 555 -0.81 -15.63 4.12
C ASP A 555 -1.01 -17.06 3.62
N TRP A 556 -2.09 -17.28 2.90
CA TRP A 556 -2.40 -18.57 2.28
C TRP A 556 -2.94 -18.42 0.87
N LYS A 557 -2.73 -19.44 0.06
CA LYS A 557 -3.19 -19.53 -1.32
C LYS A 557 -3.58 -20.95 -1.64
N ILE A 558 -4.77 -21.15 -2.21
CA ILE A 558 -5.30 -22.47 -2.61
C ILE A 558 -5.59 -22.52 -4.09
N GLU A 559 -5.59 -23.74 -4.61
CA GLU A 559 -6.01 -24.06 -5.95
C GLU A 559 -7.52 -24.35 -6.00
N LYS A 560 -8.04 -24.54 -7.21
CA LYS A 560 -9.41 -24.94 -7.44
C LYS A 560 -9.76 -26.23 -6.65
N ASP A 561 -10.98 -26.27 -6.11
CA ASP A 561 -11.50 -27.32 -5.25
C ASP A 561 -10.74 -27.47 -3.90
N GLY A 562 -9.89 -26.49 -3.56
CA GLY A 562 -9.09 -26.49 -2.36
C GLY A 562 -9.91 -26.52 -1.07
N ASP A 563 -9.39 -27.23 -0.06
CA ASP A 563 -9.93 -27.31 1.30
C ASP A 563 -8.77 -27.43 2.28
N ALA A 564 -8.79 -26.61 3.31
CA ALA A 564 -7.78 -26.59 4.36
C ALA A 564 -8.32 -25.86 5.60
N GLY A 565 -7.48 -25.68 6.61
CA GLY A 565 -7.82 -24.94 7.79
C GLY A 565 -6.65 -24.74 8.73
N ILE A 566 -6.85 -23.89 9.72
CA ILE A 566 -5.89 -23.64 10.79
C ILE A 566 -6.53 -24.03 12.11
N TYR A 567 -5.95 -25.06 12.77
CA TYR A 567 -6.40 -25.47 14.09
C TYR A 567 -5.75 -24.59 15.15
N LEU A 568 -6.57 -24.17 16.08
CA LEU A 568 -6.13 -23.32 17.18
C LEU A 568 -6.16 -24.15 18.47
N ARG A 569 -5.01 -24.28 19.12
CA ARG A 569 -4.83 -25.14 20.31
C ARG A 569 -5.29 -26.59 20.06
N GLY A 570 -4.94 -27.12 18.89
CA GLY A 570 -5.29 -28.48 18.51
C GLY A 570 -6.77 -28.74 18.23
N SER A 571 -7.65 -27.71 18.26
CA SER A 571 -9.06 -27.84 17.91
C SER A 571 -9.34 -27.24 16.51
N PRO A 572 -10.03 -28.00 15.61
CA PRO A 572 -10.41 -27.52 14.30
C PRO A 572 -11.53 -26.46 14.40
N GLN A 573 -11.65 -25.54 13.49
CA GLN A 573 -10.64 -24.93 12.63
C GLN A 573 -11.13 -23.57 12.16
N VAL A 574 -10.20 -22.65 11.87
CA VAL A 574 -10.46 -21.51 10.99
C VAL A 574 -10.42 -22.01 9.57
N GLN A 575 -11.56 -22.04 8.89
CA GLN A 575 -11.74 -22.71 7.60
C GLN A 575 -11.08 -21.96 6.46
N ILE A 576 -10.50 -22.69 5.52
CA ILE A 576 -9.99 -22.24 4.21
C ILE A 576 -10.59 -23.13 3.12
N TRP A 577 -11.28 -22.57 2.13
CA TRP A 577 -11.84 -23.36 1.03
C TRP A 577 -12.07 -22.58 -0.25
N ASP A 578 -12.25 -23.31 -1.35
CA ASP A 578 -12.75 -22.78 -2.60
C ASP A 578 -14.27 -22.54 -2.49
N LEU A 579 -14.71 -21.31 -2.69
CA LEU A 579 -16.12 -20.89 -2.60
C LEU A 579 -17.02 -21.63 -3.60
N ALA A 580 -16.47 -22.19 -4.68
CA ALA A 580 -17.21 -22.97 -5.68
C ALA A 580 -17.67 -24.34 -5.15
N ARG A 581 -17.13 -24.81 -4.01
CA ARG A 581 -17.55 -26.07 -3.36
C ARG A 581 -18.88 -25.92 -2.61
N THR A 582 -19.91 -25.53 -3.30
CA THR A 582 -21.25 -25.24 -2.73
C THR A 582 -21.92 -26.46 -2.09
N SER A 583 -21.57 -27.67 -2.51
CA SER A 583 -22.08 -28.94 -1.92
C SER A 583 -21.71 -29.12 -0.46
N VAL A 584 -20.61 -28.51 0.01
CA VAL A 584 -20.17 -28.56 1.42
C VAL A 584 -20.46 -27.25 2.16
N GLY A 585 -21.11 -26.27 1.50
CA GLY A 585 -21.48 -24.99 2.09
C GLY A 585 -20.41 -23.91 2.00
N ALA A 586 -19.40 -24.05 1.12
CA ALA A 586 -18.25 -23.16 1.03
C ALA A 586 -18.58 -21.74 0.55
N GLN A 587 -19.73 -21.52 -0.06
CA GLN A 587 -20.20 -20.20 -0.55
C GLN A 587 -20.34 -19.15 0.55
N VAL A 588 -20.30 -19.54 1.81
CA VAL A 588 -20.33 -18.62 2.95
C VAL A 588 -19.02 -17.87 3.17
N GLY A 589 -17.90 -18.33 2.57
CA GLY A 589 -16.57 -17.73 2.71
C GLY A 589 -15.65 -18.49 3.66
N SER A 590 -14.35 -18.22 3.55
CA SER A 590 -13.32 -18.70 4.46
C SER A 590 -13.29 -17.90 5.77
N GLY A 591 -12.59 -18.42 6.78
CA GLY A 591 -12.36 -17.78 8.07
C GLY A 591 -13.36 -18.19 9.16
N GLY A 592 -14.46 -18.85 8.83
CA GLY A 592 -15.44 -19.31 9.81
C GLY A 592 -14.89 -20.42 10.74
N LEU A 593 -15.50 -20.60 11.91
CA LEU A 593 -15.19 -21.68 12.85
C LEU A 593 -16.05 -22.91 12.49
N TYR A 594 -15.72 -23.54 11.37
CA TYR A 594 -16.58 -24.52 10.68
C TYR A 594 -17.13 -25.64 11.57
N ASN A 595 -16.35 -26.11 12.52
CA ASN A 595 -16.70 -27.24 13.36
C ASN A 595 -17.51 -26.87 14.61
N ASN A 596 -17.84 -25.61 14.84
CA ASN A 596 -18.74 -25.19 15.89
C ASN A 596 -20.16 -25.72 15.65
N ILE A 597 -20.84 -26.09 16.74
CA ILE A 597 -22.24 -26.56 16.73
C ILE A 597 -23.13 -25.60 17.50
N LYS A 598 -22.71 -25.17 18.70
CA LYS A 598 -23.48 -24.30 19.61
C LYS A 598 -23.20 -22.81 19.37
N ASN A 599 -21.99 -22.48 19.01
CA ASN A 599 -21.54 -21.10 18.75
C ASN A 599 -21.52 -20.80 17.25
N PRO A 600 -21.50 -19.51 16.84
CA PRO A 600 -21.42 -19.13 15.43
C PRO A 600 -20.28 -19.82 14.70
N LYS A 601 -20.58 -20.44 13.55
CA LYS A 601 -19.63 -21.17 12.73
C LYS A 601 -19.30 -20.52 11.39
N ASN A 602 -20.28 -19.81 10.82
CA ASN A 602 -20.11 -19.17 9.51
C ASN A 602 -19.43 -17.82 9.66
N PRO A 603 -18.65 -17.39 8.67
CA PRO A 603 -18.12 -16.05 8.63
C PRO A 603 -19.26 -15.02 8.47
N LEU A 604 -19.04 -13.80 8.95
CA LEU A 604 -19.99 -12.67 8.84
C LEU A 604 -20.21 -12.23 7.40
N LYS A 605 -19.23 -12.46 6.53
CA LYS A 605 -19.25 -12.13 5.11
C LYS A 605 -18.20 -12.91 4.35
N VAL A 606 -18.33 -12.96 3.02
CA VAL A 606 -17.31 -13.45 2.11
C VAL A 606 -16.25 -12.35 1.94
N ALA A 607 -14.99 -12.68 2.14
CA ALA A 607 -13.87 -11.76 2.02
C ALA A 607 -12.66 -12.38 1.29
N ASP A 608 -12.85 -13.51 0.65
CA ASP A 608 -11.83 -14.28 -0.07
C ASP A 608 -11.41 -13.56 -1.35
N ASN A 609 -10.12 -13.63 -1.68
CA ASN A 609 -9.60 -13.29 -2.99
C ASN A 609 -9.84 -14.47 -3.95
N PRO A 610 -9.79 -14.25 -5.28
CA PRO A 610 -9.91 -15.31 -6.28
C PRO A 610 -8.94 -16.48 -6.03
N ILE A 611 -9.30 -17.67 -6.53
CA ILE A 611 -8.43 -18.84 -6.53
C ILE A 611 -7.06 -18.49 -7.15
N ASP A 612 -6.00 -19.09 -6.64
CA ASP A 612 -4.59 -18.82 -6.99
C ASP A 612 -4.09 -17.42 -6.60
N GLU A 613 -4.89 -16.64 -5.89
CA GLU A 613 -4.45 -15.39 -5.29
C GLU A 613 -4.19 -15.52 -3.78
N TRP A 614 -3.26 -14.71 -3.28
CA TRP A 614 -2.94 -14.70 -1.88
C TRP A 614 -4.04 -14.06 -1.04
N ASN A 615 -4.34 -14.71 0.07
CA ASN A 615 -5.20 -14.22 1.14
C ASN A 615 -4.37 -14.02 2.41
N THR A 616 -4.79 -13.14 3.28
CA THR A 616 -4.17 -12.90 4.59
C THR A 616 -5.20 -13.09 5.69
N PHE A 617 -4.94 -14.02 6.61
CA PHE A 617 -5.62 -14.05 7.89
C PHE A 617 -4.87 -13.24 8.94
N ARG A 618 -5.64 -12.55 9.77
CA ARG A 618 -5.24 -12.10 11.10
C ARG A 618 -6.18 -12.78 12.08
N ILE A 619 -5.63 -13.63 12.94
CA ILE A 619 -6.37 -14.44 13.93
C ILE A 619 -5.95 -14.00 15.32
N ILE A 620 -6.91 -13.65 16.17
CA ILE A 620 -6.68 -13.28 17.56
C ILE A 620 -7.43 -14.29 18.43
N MET A 621 -6.70 -14.97 19.29
CA MET A 621 -7.26 -15.92 20.26
C MET A 621 -6.98 -15.44 21.67
N LYS A 622 -8.05 -15.17 22.41
CA LYS A 622 -8.01 -14.83 23.85
C LYS A 622 -8.96 -15.72 24.62
N GLY A 623 -8.45 -16.46 25.59
CA GLY A 623 -9.24 -17.50 26.26
C GLY A 623 -9.77 -18.48 25.22
N GLU A 624 -11.07 -18.68 25.17
CA GLU A 624 -11.74 -19.56 24.21
C GLU A 624 -12.29 -18.81 22.99
N ARG A 625 -12.08 -17.46 22.96
CA ARG A 625 -12.64 -16.59 21.92
C ARG A 625 -11.69 -16.36 20.79
N VAL A 626 -12.24 -16.44 19.59
CA VAL A 626 -11.52 -16.24 18.34
C VAL A 626 -12.12 -15.07 17.58
N THR A 627 -11.27 -14.15 17.19
CA THR A 627 -11.59 -13.08 16.22
C THR A 627 -10.76 -13.32 14.97
N VAL A 628 -11.40 -13.33 13.80
CA VAL A 628 -10.72 -13.55 12.53
C VAL A 628 -11.01 -12.39 11.59
N TYR A 629 -9.93 -11.85 11.02
CA TYR A 629 -9.98 -10.96 9.86
C TYR A 629 -9.43 -11.71 8.65
N LEU A 630 -10.18 -11.71 7.56
CA LEU A 630 -9.74 -12.20 6.25
C LEU A 630 -9.56 -11.00 5.32
N ASN A 631 -8.37 -10.85 4.78
CA ASN A 631 -8.01 -9.74 3.89
C ASN A 631 -8.36 -8.35 4.49
N GLY A 632 -8.31 -8.22 5.82
CA GLY A 632 -8.62 -7.02 6.59
C GLY A 632 -10.11 -6.82 6.90
N GLU A 633 -10.99 -7.71 6.44
CA GLU A 633 -12.41 -7.72 6.76
C GLU A 633 -12.69 -8.61 7.97
N LEU A 634 -13.45 -8.10 8.95
CA LEU A 634 -13.88 -8.89 10.10
C LEU A 634 -14.86 -9.99 9.64
N VAL A 635 -14.47 -11.24 9.82
CA VAL A 635 -15.27 -12.41 9.42
C VAL A 635 -15.71 -13.27 10.61
N VAL A 636 -15.01 -13.23 11.73
CA VAL A 636 -15.45 -13.81 13.01
C VAL A 636 -15.20 -12.81 14.11
N ASP A 637 -16.25 -12.50 14.87
CA ASP A 637 -16.17 -11.59 16.01
C ASP A 637 -16.31 -12.33 17.32
N GLN A 638 -15.20 -12.52 18.03
CA GLN A 638 -15.11 -13.07 19.38
C GLN A 638 -15.96 -14.33 19.64
N SER A 639 -16.09 -15.20 18.62
CA SER A 639 -16.83 -16.45 18.74
C SER A 639 -16.03 -17.47 19.55
N ILE A 640 -16.71 -18.22 20.43
CA ILE A 640 -16.09 -19.32 21.17
C ILE A 640 -15.72 -20.45 20.23
N LEU A 641 -14.48 -20.93 20.28
CA LEU A 641 -14.04 -22.15 19.60
C LEU A 641 -14.40 -23.37 20.47
N GLU A 642 -15.23 -24.22 19.93
CA GLU A 642 -15.64 -25.43 20.63
C GLU A 642 -14.58 -26.53 20.53
N ASN A 643 -14.47 -27.36 21.60
CA ASN A 643 -13.64 -28.54 21.54
C ASN A 643 -14.31 -29.59 20.64
N TYR A 644 -13.75 -29.80 19.46
CA TYR A 644 -14.24 -30.79 18.50
C TYR A 644 -14.08 -32.24 18.95
N TRP A 645 -12.99 -32.50 19.70
CA TRP A 645 -12.57 -33.86 20.08
C TRP A 645 -13.32 -34.39 21.29
N ASP A 646 -13.78 -33.50 22.16
CA ASP A 646 -14.65 -33.81 23.29
C ASP A 646 -15.59 -32.64 23.55
N ARG A 647 -16.83 -32.74 23.11
CA ARG A 647 -17.85 -31.71 23.21
C ARG A 647 -18.32 -31.41 24.63
N LYS A 648 -17.89 -32.21 25.61
CA LYS A 648 -18.26 -32.04 27.03
C LYS A 648 -17.31 -31.10 27.76
N ILE A 649 -16.15 -30.82 27.18
CA ILE A 649 -15.15 -29.92 27.78
C ILE A 649 -14.82 -28.75 26.88
N PRO A 650 -14.40 -27.60 27.41
CA PRO A 650 -13.84 -26.52 26.63
C PRO A 650 -12.56 -26.96 25.91
N ILE A 651 -12.06 -26.13 24.99
CA ILE A 651 -10.72 -26.34 24.42
C ILE A 651 -9.64 -26.25 25.50
N PHE A 652 -8.53 -26.93 25.27
CA PHE A 652 -7.40 -26.85 26.21
C PHE A 652 -6.84 -25.44 26.29
N VAL A 653 -6.39 -25.05 27.48
CA VAL A 653 -5.83 -23.71 27.75
C VAL A 653 -4.64 -23.45 26.85
N LYS A 654 -3.83 -24.47 26.55
CA LYS A 654 -2.62 -24.37 25.73
C LYS A 654 -2.45 -25.66 24.91
N ASP A 655 -2.20 -25.50 23.61
CA ASP A 655 -1.84 -26.59 22.69
C ASP A 655 -1.25 -26.03 21.40
N ALA A 656 -0.89 -26.90 20.46
CA ALA A 656 -0.26 -26.52 19.18
C ALA A 656 -1.21 -25.75 18.25
N ILE A 657 -0.64 -24.94 17.38
CA ILE A 657 -1.27 -24.45 16.16
C ILE A 657 -0.98 -25.46 15.05
N GLU A 658 -2.04 -25.87 14.31
CA GLU A 658 -1.90 -26.88 13.27
C GLU A 658 -2.36 -26.32 11.92
N LEU A 659 -1.60 -26.61 10.86
CA LEU A 659 -2.00 -26.37 9.47
C LEU A 659 -2.58 -27.68 8.94
N GLN A 660 -3.85 -27.65 8.51
CA GLN A 660 -4.59 -28.84 8.10
C GLN A 660 -4.10 -29.38 6.76
N ALA A 661 -3.96 -30.70 6.71
CA ALA A 661 -3.78 -31.49 5.49
C ALA A 661 -5.13 -32.09 5.08
N HIS A 662 -5.73 -31.60 3.99
CA HIS A 662 -7.07 -32.06 3.55
C HIS A 662 -7.12 -32.54 2.08
N GLY A 663 -6.01 -33.10 1.58
CA GLY A 663 -6.00 -33.74 0.27
C GLY A 663 -5.83 -32.82 -0.95
N ASN A 664 -5.76 -31.51 -0.76
CA ASN A 664 -5.54 -30.51 -1.80
C ASN A 664 -4.24 -29.75 -1.56
N HIS A 665 -3.62 -29.29 -2.63
CA HIS A 665 -2.46 -28.41 -2.52
C HIS A 665 -2.84 -27.07 -1.91
N ILE A 666 -2.07 -26.64 -0.93
CA ILE A 666 -2.15 -25.30 -0.32
C ILE A 666 -0.75 -24.77 -0.06
N THR A 667 -0.60 -23.48 -0.20
CA THR A 667 0.65 -22.76 0.04
C THR A 667 0.45 -21.73 1.14
N TYR A 668 1.39 -21.67 2.08
CA TYR A 668 1.43 -20.67 3.14
C TYR A 668 2.72 -19.87 3.08
N ARG A 669 2.68 -18.64 3.58
CA ARG A 669 3.88 -17.81 3.83
C ARG A 669 3.58 -16.75 4.90
N ASN A 670 4.61 -16.04 5.36
CA ASN A 670 4.45 -14.93 6.31
C ASN A 670 3.66 -15.36 7.56
N ILE A 671 4.02 -16.50 8.13
CA ILE A 671 3.39 -17.03 9.34
C ILE A 671 4.06 -16.38 10.55
N TYR A 672 3.40 -15.38 11.11
CA TYR A 672 3.87 -14.62 12.27
C TYR A 672 2.92 -14.80 13.44
N VAL A 673 3.48 -14.87 14.63
CA VAL A 673 2.72 -14.97 15.88
C VAL A 673 3.32 -14.05 16.93
N ARG A 674 2.48 -13.44 17.75
CA ARG A 674 2.85 -12.90 19.05
C ARG A 674 1.99 -13.52 20.13
N GLU A 675 2.59 -13.84 21.24
CA GLU A 675 1.85 -14.28 22.42
C GLU A 675 1.28 -13.05 23.11
N LEU A 676 0.02 -13.15 23.45
CA LEU A 676 -0.68 -12.14 24.23
C LEU A 676 -0.53 -12.51 25.71
N SER A 677 -0.37 -11.49 26.55
CA SER A 677 -0.45 -11.76 27.99
C SER A 677 -1.82 -12.34 28.27
N PRO A 678 -1.93 -13.51 28.90
CA PRO A 678 -3.20 -13.95 29.42
C PRO A 678 -3.75 -12.83 30.31
N GLY A 679 -5.05 -12.63 30.28
CA GLY A 679 -5.72 -11.68 31.17
C GLY A 679 -5.30 -11.97 32.62
N PRO A 680 -5.54 -11.05 33.56
CA PRO A 680 -5.15 -11.28 34.96
C PRO A 680 -5.68 -12.63 35.42
N THR A 681 -4.79 -13.59 35.62
CA THR A 681 -5.13 -14.90 36.18
C THR A 681 -5.21 -14.76 37.68
N TYR A 682 -6.33 -15.23 38.26
CA TYR A 682 -6.47 -15.24 39.69
C TYR A 682 -5.50 -16.27 40.32
N GLN A 683 -4.75 -15.81 41.29
CA GLN A 683 -3.89 -16.66 42.13
C GLN A 683 -4.39 -16.61 43.55
N VAL A 684 -4.66 -17.80 44.14
CA VAL A 684 -4.95 -17.93 45.57
C VAL A 684 -3.73 -17.41 46.35
N SER A 685 -3.97 -16.61 47.40
CA SER A 685 -2.89 -16.10 48.24
C SER A 685 -2.11 -17.22 48.91
N ASP A 686 -0.85 -16.98 49.23
CA ASP A 686 -0.01 -18.02 49.86
C ASP A 686 -0.55 -18.40 51.22
N GLN A 687 -1.17 -17.50 51.92
CA GLN A 687 -1.88 -17.82 53.17
C GLN A 687 -3.04 -18.80 52.94
N GLU A 688 -3.95 -18.47 51.99
CA GLU A 688 -5.10 -19.32 51.67
C GLU A 688 -4.67 -20.69 51.10
N LYS A 689 -3.56 -20.71 50.30
CA LYS A 689 -2.96 -22.00 49.85
C LYS A 689 -2.52 -22.84 51.07
N SER A 690 -1.88 -22.22 52.04
CA SER A 690 -1.47 -22.94 53.26
C SER A 690 -2.65 -23.44 54.08
N GLU A 691 -3.82 -22.81 53.97
CA GLU A 691 -5.08 -23.21 54.57
C GLU A 691 -5.80 -24.31 53.78
N GLY A 692 -5.29 -24.64 52.55
CA GLY A 692 -5.84 -25.67 51.68
C GLY A 692 -6.82 -25.16 50.61
N PHE A 693 -6.87 -23.85 50.32
CA PHE A 693 -7.68 -23.33 49.25
C PHE A 693 -7.03 -23.55 47.90
N GLU A 694 -7.82 -23.93 46.92
CA GLU A 694 -7.44 -23.98 45.51
C GLU A 694 -8.36 -23.10 44.65
N ALA A 695 -7.86 -22.57 43.53
CA ALA A 695 -8.65 -21.77 42.59
C ALA A 695 -9.64 -22.67 41.84
N MET A 696 -10.93 -22.31 41.85
CA MET A 696 -11.97 -22.96 41.04
C MET A 696 -12.03 -22.38 39.62
N PHE A 697 -11.64 -21.13 39.43
CA PHE A 697 -11.62 -20.42 38.20
C PHE A 697 -10.31 -19.61 38.07
N ASP A 698 -9.57 -19.84 37.05
CA ASP A 698 -8.26 -19.22 36.82
C ASP A 698 -8.34 -17.80 36.22
N GLY A 699 -9.54 -17.31 35.93
CA GLY A 699 -9.75 -16.01 35.25
C GLY A 699 -9.69 -16.07 33.73
N SER A 700 -9.31 -17.22 33.15
CA SER A 700 -9.01 -17.33 31.73
C SER A 700 -9.82 -18.38 30.99
N SER A 701 -10.25 -19.44 31.66
CA SER A 701 -10.93 -20.55 31.00
C SER A 701 -11.99 -21.24 31.86
N LEU A 702 -12.94 -21.92 31.19
CA LEU A 702 -13.92 -22.79 31.83
C LEU A 702 -13.46 -24.26 31.86
N PHE A 703 -12.18 -24.53 31.87
CA PHE A 703 -11.64 -25.92 31.80
C PHE A 703 -12.19 -26.83 32.90
N HIS A 704 -12.40 -26.30 34.12
CA HIS A 704 -12.92 -27.03 35.26
C HIS A 704 -14.45 -26.98 35.41
N TRP A 705 -15.15 -26.42 34.40
CA TRP A 705 -16.57 -26.18 34.40
C TRP A 705 -17.28 -26.93 33.26
N THR A 706 -18.60 -27.17 33.43
CA THR A 706 -19.46 -27.84 32.43
C THR A 706 -20.87 -27.22 32.47
N GLY A 707 -21.72 -27.53 31.49
CA GLY A 707 -23.05 -26.95 31.34
C GLY A 707 -23.10 -25.75 30.43
N ASN A 708 -23.67 -24.64 30.89
CA ASN A 708 -23.83 -23.43 30.08
C ASN A 708 -22.52 -22.66 29.89
N THR A 709 -21.65 -23.15 29.03
CA THR A 709 -20.39 -22.50 28.67
C THR A 709 -20.54 -21.43 27.55
N ILE A 710 -21.78 -21.12 27.11
CA ILE A 710 -22.08 -20.12 26.09
C ILE A 710 -22.35 -18.76 26.71
N ASP A 711 -23.24 -18.70 27.70
CA ASP A 711 -23.61 -17.44 28.35
C ASP A 711 -22.59 -17.01 29.41
N TYR A 712 -21.91 -17.99 30.04
CA TYR A 712 -20.86 -17.72 31.03
C TYR A 712 -19.51 -17.61 30.35
N VAL A 713 -18.86 -16.43 30.44
CA VAL A 713 -17.73 -16.05 29.62
C VAL A 713 -16.55 -15.63 30.49
N PRO A 714 -15.39 -16.29 30.36
CA PRO A 714 -14.15 -15.79 30.91
C PRO A 714 -13.71 -14.52 30.18
N GLU A 715 -13.60 -13.41 30.89
CA GLU A 715 -13.03 -12.18 30.33
C GLU A 715 -12.38 -11.32 31.44
N ASN A 716 -11.20 -10.76 31.14
CA ASN A 716 -10.49 -9.85 32.06
C ASN A 716 -10.28 -10.38 33.49
N GLY A 717 -10.14 -11.70 33.67
CA GLY A 717 -10.02 -12.33 34.98
C GLY A 717 -11.36 -12.59 35.68
N GLU A 718 -12.46 -12.27 35.05
CA GLU A 718 -13.83 -12.40 35.58
C GLU A 718 -14.62 -13.43 34.78
N LEU A 719 -15.62 -14.03 35.42
CA LEU A 719 -16.67 -14.83 34.83
C LEU A 719 -17.90 -13.94 34.62
N ALA A 720 -18.10 -13.44 33.41
CA ALA A 720 -19.21 -12.57 33.03
C ALA A 720 -20.40 -13.40 32.49
N ILE A 721 -21.63 -12.99 32.74
CA ILE A 721 -22.83 -13.65 32.22
C ILE A 721 -23.50 -12.78 31.15
N TYR A 722 -23.65 -13.36 29.95
CA TYR A 722 -24.32 -12.76 28.81
C TYR A 722 -25.54 -13.62 28.37
N PRO A 723 -26.67 -13.51 28.97
CA PRO A 723 -27.80 -14.46 28.86
C PRO A 723 -28.46 -14.47 27.47
N LYS A 724 -28.14 -13.52 26.60
CA LYS A 724 -28.69 -13.43 25.23
C LYS A 724 -27.86 -14.18 24.18
N ARG A 725 -26.86 -14.93 24.60
CA ARG A 725 -26.00 -15.65 23.66
C ARG A 725 -26.58 -17.01 23.21
N GLY A 726 -27.67 -17.44 23.80
CA GLY A 726 -28.38 -18.67 23.40
C GLY A 726 -27.94 -19.91 24.16
N GLY A 727 -27.19 -19.75 25.25
CA GLY A 727 -26.90 -20.83 26.20
C GLY A 727 -28.15 -21.29 26.95
N LYS A 728 -28.10 -22.49 27.48
CA LYS A 728 -29.21 -23.07 28.26
C LYS A 728 -28.68 -23.72 29.52
N GLY A 729 -29.49 -23.60 30.61
CA GLY A 729 -29.18 -24.18 31.89
C GLY A 729 -28.09 -23.45 32.68
N ASN A 730 -27.50 -24.12 33.61
CA ASN A 730 -26.56 -23.61 34.60
C ASN A 730 -25.13 -23.95 34.29
N LEU A 731 -24.20 -23.20 34.87
CA LEU A 731 -22.76 -23.52 34.80
C LEU A 731 -22.37 -24.28 36.08
N TYR A 732 -21.84 -25.49 35.95
CA TYR A 732 -21.45 -26.34 37.06
C TYR A 732 -19.96 -26.66 37.07
N THR A 733 -19.36 -26.92 38.26
CA THR A 733 -18.04 -27.53 38.38
C THR A 733 -18.04 -28.95 37.85
N LYS A 734 -16.93 -29.40 37.24
CA LYS A 734 -16.76 -30.83 36.86
C LYS A 734 -16.52 -31.72 38.07
N LYS A 735 -15.80 -31.19 39.08
CA LYS A 735 -15.56 -31.88 40.35
C LYS A 735 -16.80 -31.75 41.23
N GLU A 736 -17.14 -32.82 41.94
CA GLU A 736 -18.12 -32.77 43.01
C GLU A 736 -17.48 -32.41 44.34
N TYR A 737 -18.26 -31.78 45.23
CA TYR A 737 -17.82 -31.35 46.54
C TYR A 737 -18.82 -31.86 47.60
N GLY A 738 -18.30 -32.28 48.75
CA GLY A 738 -19.07 -32.66 49.91
C GLY A 738 -19.12 -31.56 50.97
N ASP A 739 -18.24 -31.66 51.95
CA ASP A 739 -18.00 -30.58 52.93
C ASP A 739 -16.92 -29.64 52.40
N PHE A 740 -17.18 -28.36 52.37
CA PHE A 740 -16.29 -27.37 51.77
C PHE A 740 -16.39 -26.00 52.40
N HIS A 741 -15.37 -25.17 52.15
CA HIS A 741 -15.39 -23.70 52.37
C HIS A 741 -15.06 -23.03 51.00
N MET A 742 -16.05 -22.36 50.44
CA MET A 742 -15.90 -21.62 49.19
C MET A 742 -15.90 -20.10 49.46
N LYS A 743 -15.05 -19.39 48.76
CA LYS A 743 -15.02 -17.92 48.76
C LYS A 743 -15.05 -17.40 47.32
N PHE A 744 -15.79 -16.34 47.09
CA PHE A 744 -15.87 -15.69 45.79
C PHE A 744 -16.29 -14.24 45.89
N GLU A 745 -16.09 -13.46 44.82
CA GLU A 745 -16.63 -12.12 44.68
C GLU A 745 -17.66 -12.10 43.57
N PHE A 746 -18.71 -11.28 43.75
CA PHE A 746 -19.75 -11.09 42.74
C PHE A 746 -20.13 -9.62 42.61
N GLN A 747 -20.60 -9.23 41.42
CA GLN A 747 -21.06 -7.88 41.09
C GLN A 747 -22.43 -7.97 40.44
N LEU A 748 -23.44 -7.38 41.07
CA LEU A 748 -24.81 -7.37 40.59
C LEU A 748 -25.06 -6.24 39.60
N THR A 749 -25.93 -6.50 38.64
CA THR A 749 -26.59 -5.45 37.85
C THR A 749 -27.98 -5.15 38.41
N PRO A 750 -28.63 -4.03 38.03
CA PRO A 750 -29.98 -3.70 38.51
C PRO A 750 -30.98 -4.82 38.25
N GLY A 751 -31.62 -5.34 39.28
CA GLY A 751 -32.59 -6.43 39.23
C GLY A 751 -31.99 -7.81 38.95
N ALA A 752 -30.68 -8.00 39.06
CA ALA A 752 -30.04 -9.30 38.81
C ALA A 752 -30.51 -10.38 39.76
N ASN A 753 -30.78 -11.55 39.16
CA ASN A 753 -31.12 -12.81 39.84
C ASN A 753 -30.20 -13.93 39.38
N ASN A 754 -29.64 -14.66 40.31
CA ASN A 754 -28.83 -15.84 40.13
C ASN A 754 -28.87 -16.70 41.40
N GLY A 755 -28.30 -17.87 41.41
CA GLY A 755 -28.16 -18.68 42.58
C GLY A 755 -26.83 -19.42 42.62
N LEU A 756 -26.34 -19.74 43.80
CA LEU A 756 -25.26 -20.70 43.96
C LEU A 756 -25.87 -22.07 44.38
N GLY A 757 -25.91 -22.97 43.37
CA GLY A 757 -26.30 -24.36 43.62
C GLY A 757 -25.16 -25.12 44.27
N ILE A 758 -25.38 -25.80 45.36
CA ILE A 758 -24.39 -26.61 46.04
C ILE A 758 -24.86 -28.07 46.17
N ARG A 759 -23.92 -29.00 46.05
CA ARG A 759 -24.19 -30.46 46.04
C ARG A 759 -25.25 -30.86 45.02
N ALA A 760 -25.22 -30.21 43.84
CA ALA A 760 -26.23 -30.35 42.82
C ALA A 760 -25.90 -31.49 41.86
N PRO A 761 -26.91 -32.23 41.33
CA PRO A 761 -26.74 -33.00 40.13
C PRO A 761 -26.67 -32.07 38.92
N LEU A 762 -26.19 -32.57 37.77
CA LEU A 762 -26.09 -31.78 36.54
C LEU A 762 -27.45 -31.51 35.86
N GLU A 763 -28.49 -32.22 36.26
CA GLU A 763 -29.83 -32.13 35.71
C GLU A 763 -30.88 -31.86 36.79
N GLY A 764 -31.97 -31.22 36.39
CA GLY A 764 -33.05 -30.85 37.30
C GLY A 764 -32.94 -29.41 37.80
N ASP A 765 -33.98 -28.95 38.48
CA ASP A 765 -34.02 -27.61 39.13
C ASP A 765 -33.23 -27.66 40.44
N ALA A 766 -32.06 -27.03 40.45
CA ALA A 766 -31.13 -27.07 41.56
C ALA A 766 -31.70 -26.52 42.89
N ALA A 767 -32.72 -25.67 42.87
CA ALA A 767 -33.40 -25.16 44.03
C ALA A 767 -34.09 -26.30 44.80
N TYR A 768 -34.49 -27.39 44.13
CA TYR A 768 -35.21 -28.52 44.70
C TYR A 768 -34.40 -29.81 44.71
N VAL A 769 -33.69 -30.16 43.61
CA VAL A 769 -32.89 -31.37 43.55
C VAL A 769 -31.52 -31.24 44.22
N ALA A 770 -31.24 -30.06 44.81
CA ALA A 770 -30.04 -29.69 45.52
C ALA A 770 -30.35 -28.64 46.59
N MET A 771 -29.41 -27.72 46.84
CA MET A 771 -29.60 -26.50 47.63
C MET A 771 -29.19 -25.30 46.79
N GLU A 772 -30.05 -24.29 46.72
CA GLU A 772 -29.74 -23.00 46.16
C GLU A 772 -29.50 -21.98 47.28
N LEU A 773 -28.33 -21.32 47.22
CA LEU A 773 -28.08 -20.13 47.97
C LEU A 773 -28.33 -18.92 47.07
N GLN A 774 -29.35 -18.13 47.38
CA GLN A 774 -29.83 -17.02 46.55
C GLN A 774 -28.78 -15.95 46.33
N ILE A 775 -28.63 -15.50 45.09
CA ILE A 775 -27.82 -14.32 44.68
C ILE A 775 -28.76 -13.32 44.01
N LEU A 776 -29.11 -12.24 44.68
CA LEU A 776 -30.19 -11.37 44.26
C LEU A 776 -29.88 -9.90 44.54
N ASP A 777 -30.31 -9.01 43.65
CA ASP A 777 -30.40 -7.57 43.95
C ASP A 777 -31.66 -7.33 44.84
N ASN A 778 -31.49 -7.42 46.13
CA ASN A 778 -32.58 -7.19 47.10
C ASN A 778 -33.24 -5.81 46.98
N THR A 779 -32.59 -4.82 46.32
CA THR A 779 -33.06 -3.44 46.23
C THR A 779 -34.00 -3.21 45.04
N ALA A 780 -34.07 -4.17 44.11
CA ALA A 780 -34.88 -4.02 42.92
C ALA A 780 -36.40 -4.01 43.27
N PRO A 781 -37.16 -3.05 42.74
CA PRO A 781 -38.60 -2.94 43.03
C PRO A 781 -39.41 -4.20 42.75
N ILE A 782 -38.99 -5.00 41.76
CA ILE A 782 -39.65 -6.26 41.38
C ILE A 782 -39.56 -7.31 42.49
N TYR A 783 -38.63 -7.18 43.44
CA TYR A 783 -38.38 -8.13 44.53
C TYR A 783 -38.92 -7.62 45.87
N ALA A 784 -39.60 -6.50 45.93
CA ALA A 784 -40.07 -5.87 47.17
C ALA A 784 -41.11 -6.72 47.95
N LYS A 785 -41.70 -7.77 47.35
CA LYS A 785 -42.74 -8.65 47.95
C LYS A 785 -42.31 -10.10 48.05
N LEU A 786 -41.01 -10.39 47.99
CA LEU A 786 -40.51 -11.75 48.13
C LEU A 786 -40.69 -12.27 49.57
N GLN A 787 -40.78 -13.59 49.73
CA GLN A 787 -40.75 -14.22 51.05
C GLN A 787 -39.32 -14.16 51.63
N PRO A 788 -39.17 -14.13 52.97
CA PRO A 788 -37.84 -13.97 53.56
C PRO A 788 -36.77 -14.94 53.07
N TYR A 789 -37.12 -16.15 52.75
CA TYR A 789 -36.20 -17.19 52.21
C TYR A 789 -35.85 -17.05 50.77
N GLN A 790 -36.31 -16.03 50.09
CA GLN A 790 -36.03 -15.74 48.67
C GLN A 790 -35.01 -14.59 48.51
N TYR A 791 -34.61 -13.92 49.56
CA TYR A 791 -33.63 -12.86 49.48
C TYR A 791 -32.20 -13.39 49.47
N HIS A 792 -31.29 -12.56 49.06
CA HIS A 792 -29.87 -12.90 48.89
C HIS A 792 -29.28 -13.57 50.12
N GLY A 793 -28.50 -14.63 49.89
CA GLY A 793 -27.82 -15.42 50.94
C GLY A 793 -28.68 -16.48 51.63
N SER A 794 -30.00 -16.50 51.40
CA SER A 794 -30.90 -17.51 51.95
C SER A 794 -30.68 -18.91 51.34
N VAL A 795 -30.87 -19.96 52.10
CA VAL A 795 -31.14 -21.31 51.55
C VAL A 795 -32.56 -21.27 51.01
N TYR A 796 -32.72 -21.18 49.68
CA TYR A 796 -34.02 -20.94 49.02
C TYR A 796 -35.09 -21.95 49.46
N GLY A 797 -36.24 -21.44 49.90
CA GLY A 797 -37.33 -22.25 50.36
C GLY A 797 -37.14 -22.86 51.75
N ILE A 798 -36.01 -22.68 52.43
CA ILE A 798 -35.65 -23.39 53.72
C ILE A 798 -35.30 -22.44 54.83
N ILE A 799 -34.20 -21.64 54.67
CA ILE A 799 -33.70 -20.73 55.77
C ILE A 799 -33.48 -19.34 55.20
N ALA A 800 -34.10 -18.35 55.82
CA ALA A 800 -33.93 -16.93 55.46
C ALA A 800 -32.59 -16.39 55.96
N ALA A 801 -31.89 -15.61 55.14
CA ALA A 801 -30.69 -14.87 55.52
C ALA A 801 -31.07 -13.48 56.09
N LYS A 802 -30.18 -12.92 56.90
CA LYS A 802 -30.25 -11.50 57.29
C LYS A 802 -30.00 -10.60 56.08
N GLN A 803 -30.79 -9.57 55.97
CA GLN A 803 -30.69 -8.58 54.88
C GLN A 803 -29.91 -7.32 55.33
N GLY A 804 -29.54 -6.46 54.36
CA GLY A 804 -28.90 -5.16 54.58
C GLY A 804 -27.37 -5.14 54.49
N PHE A 805 -26.75 -6.25 54.06
CA PHE A 805 -25.28 -6.40 53.97
C PHE A 805 -24.73 -6.39 52.53
N LEU A 806 -25.60 -6.30 51.52
CA LEU A 806 -25.17 -6.10 50.12
C LEU A 806 -24.61 -4.67 49.92
N LYS A 807 -23.55 -4.55 49.17
CA LYS A 807 -23.07 -3.27 48.65
C LYS A 807 -23.99 -2.77 47.55
N PRO A 808 -23.96 -1.47 47.21
CA PRO A 808 -24.69 -0.91 46.07
C PRO A 808 -24.50 -1.72 44.78
N VAL A 809 -25.55 -1.77 43.97
CA VAL A 809 -25.48 -2.43 42.65
C VAL A 809 -24.34 -1.82 41.83
N GLY A 810 -23.56 -2.67 41.18
CA GLY A 810 -22.34 -2.28 40.46
C GLY A 810 -21.05 -2.33 41.28
N GLU A 811 -21.15 -2.56 42.61
CA GLU A 811 -19.98 -2.78 43.47
C GLU A 811 -19.71 -4.28 43.68
N TRP A 812 -18.46 -4.63 43.95
CA TRP A 812 -18.05 -6.00 44.24
C TRP A 812 -18.37 -6.37 45.69
N ASN A 813 -19.15 -7.44 45.84
CA ASN A 813 -19.43 -8.07 47.11
C ASN A 813 -18.50 -9.26 47.32
N GLN A 814 -18.14 -9.57 48.55
CA GLN A 814 -17.39 -10.76 48.97
C GLN A 814 -18.32 -11.73 49.68
N GLN A 815 -18.34 -12.99 49.22
CA GLN A 815 -19.15 -14.03 49.88
C GLN A 815 -18.32 -15.26 50.18
N GLU A 816 -18.59 -15.78 51.38
CA GLU A 816 -18.07 -17.09 51.83
C GLU A 816 -19.24 -18.02 52.13
N VAL A 817 -19.07 -19.29 51.70
CA VAL A 817 -20.04 -20.34 51.98
C VAL A 817 -19.30 -21.51 52.61
N ILE A 818 -19.72 -21.90 53.80
CA ILE A 818 -19.18 -23.04 54.54
C ILE A 818 -20.31 -24.07 54.66
N ALA A 819 -20.10 -25.24 54.05
CA ALA A 819 -21.04 -26.34 54.11
C ALA A 819 -20.36 -27.54 54.79
N VAL A 820 -20.84 -27.98 55.97
CA VAL A 820 -20.30 -29.09 56.74
C VAL A 820 -21.46 -29.93 57.25
N GLY A 821 -21.59 -31.14 56.76
CA GLY A 821 -22.76 -31.96 57.00
C GLY A 821 -24.05 -31.24 56.61
N ASN A 822 -24.96 -31.04 57.54
CA ASN A 822 -26.21 -30.31 57.33
C ASN A 822 -26.10 -28.81 57.73
N LYS A 823 -24.96 -28.35 58.20
CA LYS A 823 -24.75 -26.95 58.58
C LYS A 823 -24.29 -26.10 57.41
N ILE A 824 -25.01 -25.03 57.13
CA ILE A 824 -24.69 -24.06 56.14
C ILE A 824 -24.47 -22.70 56.80
N LYS A 825 -23.33 -22.10 56.54
CA LYS A 825 -23.00 -20.75 56.95
C LYS A 825 -22.68 -19.89 55.72
N VAL A 826 -23.28 -18.71 55.65
CA VAL A 826 -23.01 -17.71 54.62
C VAL A 826 -22.50 -16.43 55.28
N ILE A 827 -21.35 -15.96 54.84
CA ILE A 827 -20.72 -14.73 55.27
C ILE A 827 -20.70 -13.76 54.04
N LEU A 828 -21.27 -12.58 54.18
CA LEU A 828 -21.34 -11.55 53.16
C LEU A 828 -20.63 -10.31 53.62
N ASN A 829 -19.62 -9.86 52.91
CA ASN A 829 -18.82 -8.66 53.21
C ASN A 829 -18.27 -8.65 54.65
N GLY A 830 -17.93 -9.82 55.15
CA GLY A 830 -17.42 -10.02 56.53
C GLY A 830 -18.49 -10.33 57.61
N GLU A 831 -19.78 -10.18 57.27
CA GLU A 831 -20.87 -10.40 58.22
C GLU A 831 -21.55 -11.74 58.04
N VAL A 832 -21.81 -12.49 59.12
CA VAL A 832 -22.56 -13.74 59.09
C VAL A 832 -24.03 -13.44 58.89
N ILE A 833 -24.50 -13.67 57.65
CA ILE A 833 -25.91 -13.45 57.26
C ILE A 833 -26.78 -14.70 57.41
N LEU A 834 -26.18 -15.91 57.43
CA LEU A 834 -26.85 -17.17 57.67
C LEU A 834 -25.91 -18.12 58.43
N ASP A 835 -26.38 -18.76 59.45
CA ASP A 835 -25.73 -19.85 60.16
C ASP A 835 -26.83 -20.79 60.66
N GLY A 836 -27.08 -21.89 59.96
CA GLY A 836 -28.23 -22.75 60.23
C GLY A 836 -27.96 -24.22 59.88
N ASP A 837 -28.77 -25.10 60.51
CA ASP A 837 -28.78 -26.51 60.15
C ASP A 837 -30.06 -26.81 59.35
N ILE A 838 -29.91 -27.30 58.12
CA ILE A 838 -30.98 -27.55 57.16
C ILE A 838 -31.89 -28.70 57.65
N ALA A 839 -31.35 -29.70 58.31
CA ALA A 839 -32.18 -30.79 58.88
C ALA A 839 -33.04 -30.34 60.06
N GLU A 840 -32.48 -29.49 60.89
CA GLU A 840 -33.26 -28.87 62.01
C GLU A 840 -34.34 -27.93 61.43
N ALA A 841 -34.01 -27.09 60.47
CA ALA A 841 -34.92 -26.12 59.89
C ALA A 841 -36.12 -26.75 59.18
N THR A 842 -36.00 -28.00 58.77
CA THR A 842 -37.05 -28.72 58.01
C THR A 842 -37.76 -29.81 58.80
N LYS A 843 -37.55 -29.91 60.15
CA LYS A 843 -38.24 -30.87 60.98
C LYS A 843 -39.77 -30.72 60.92
N SER A 844 -40.25 -29.55 60.70
CA SER A 844 -41.70 -29.24 60.63
C SER A 844 -42.13 -28.94 59.18
N GLY A 845 -41.36 -29.32 58.22
CA GLY A 845 -41.56 -29.00 56.82
C GLY A 845 -40.69 -27.85 56.32
N THR A 846 -40.65 -27.62 55.02
CA THR A 846 -39.89 -26.55 54.35
C THR A 846 -40.61 -25.22 54.43
N ALA A 847 -39.89 -24.11 54.39
CA ALA A 847 -40.50 -22.79 54.56
C ALA A 847 -41.40 -22.36 53.34
N ASP A 848 -41.16 -22.98 52.19
CA ASP A 848 -41.98 -22.77 50.98
C ASP A 848 -43.09 -23.87 50.80
N HIS A 849 -43.18 -24.81 51.72
CA HIS A 849 -44.17 -25.90 51.74
C HIS A 849 -44.06 -26.82 50.51
N LYS A 850 -42.86 -26.91 49.88
CA LYS A 850 -42.58 -27.78 48.72
C LYS A 850 -41.62 -28.90 49.12
N GLU A 851 -41.59 -29.94 48.29
CA GLU A 851 -40.61 -31.01 48.43
C GLU A 851 -39.24 -30.56 47.87
N HIS A 852 -38.19 -30.83 48.64
CA HIS A 852 -36.80 -30.61 48.28
C HIS A 852 -36.01 -31.93 48.36
N PRO A 853 -36.18 -32.84 47.37
CA PRO A 853 -35.62 -34.18 47.45
C PRO A 853 -34.09 -34.22 47.50
N GLY A 854 -33.42 -33.17 47.01
CA GLY A 854 -31.95 -33.04 47.01
C GLY A 854 -31.37 -32.28 48.20
N LEU A 855 -32.19 -31.77 49.12
CA LEU A 855 -31.75 -30.89 50.20
C LEU A 855 -30.62 -31.48 51.06
N LEU A 856 -30.69 -32.81 51.33
CA LEU A 856 -29.73 -33.53 52.19
C LEU A 856 -28.65 -34.28 51.38
N ASN A 857 -28.44 -33.95 50.12
CA ASN A 857 -27.36 -34.48 49.33
C ASN A 857 -26.01 -34.31 50.05
N LYS A 858 -25.18 -35.37 50.07
CA LYS A 858 -23.89 -35.33 50.74
C LYS A 858 -22.76 -34.79 49.86
N THR A 859 -22.86 -35.01 48.55
CA THR A 859 -21.93 -34.54 47.54
C THR A 859 -22.70 -34.13 46.29
N GLY A 860 -22.05 -33.35 45.46
CA GLY A 860 -22.51 -32.96 44.15
C GLY A 860 -21.75 -31.73 43.60
N HIS A 861 -22.17 -31.26 42.47
CA HIS A 861 -21.54 -30.14 41.81
C HIS A 861 -21.88 -28.80 42.49
N ILE A 862 -20.97 -27.84 42.36
CA ILE A 862 -21.26 -26.43 42.67
C ILE A 862 -21.55 -25.71 41.35
N GLY A 863 -22.61 -24.91 41.32
CA GLY A 863 -23.00 -24.24 40.07
C GLY A 863 -23.55 -22.84 40.27
N PHE A 864 -23.44 -22.01 39.24
CA PHE A 864 -24.13 -20.73 39.12
C PHE A 864 -25.44 -20.94 38.33
N LEU A 865 -26.54 -20.60 38.95
CA LEU A 865 -27.89 -20.88 38.46
C LEU A 865 -28.41 -19.63 37.73
N GLY A 866 -28.43 -19.69 36.37
CA GLY A 866 -28.79 -18.55 35.57
C GLY A 866 -30.29 -18.34 35.44
N HIS A 867 -30.76 -17.13 35.72
CA HIS A 867 -32.17 -16.69 35.58
C HIS A 867 -32.39 -15.70 34.43
N GLY A 868 -31.40 -15.58 33.51
CA GLY A 868 -31.52 -14.69 32.37
C GLY A 868 -30.98 -13.26 32.60
N ASP A 869 -30.29 -13.04 33.71
CA ASP A 869 -29.70 -11.73 34.06
C ASP A 869 -28.20 -11.72 33.94
N SER A 870 -27.66 -10.52 33.73
CA SER A 870 -26.21 -10.29 33.63
C SER A 870 -25.63 -9.98 35.01
N LEU A 871 -24.57 -10.65 35.39
CA LEU A 871 -23.76 -10.33 36.55
C LEU A 871 -22.35 -10.89 36.36
N ARG A 872 -21.44 -10.63 37.29
CA ARG A 872 -20.04 -11.05 37.19
C ARG A 872 -19.58 -11.71 38.46
N PHE A 873 -18.67 -12.68 38.30
CA PHE A 873 -17.98 -13.37 39.40
C PHE A 873 -16.48 -13.31 39.19
N ARG A 874 -15.71 -13.28 40.30
CA ARG A 874 -14.25 -13.39 40.27
C ARG A 874 -13.70 -13.98 41.57
N ASN A 875 -12.39 -14.28 41.55
CA ASN A 875 -11.66 -14.75 42.74
C ASN A 875 -12.29 -16.01 43.40
N LEU A 876 -12.79 -16.92 42.55
CA LEU A 876 -13.41 -18.16 42.98
C LEU A 876 -12.39 -19.15 43.51
N ARG A 877 -12.51 -19.53 44.77
CA ARG A 877 -11.61 -20.49 45.43
C ARG A 877 -12.35 -21.31 46.48
N ILE A 878 -11.87 -22.54 46.67
CA ILE A 878 -12.51 -23.52 47.55
C ILE A 878 -11.46 -24.37 48.25
N LYS A 879 -11.80 -24.82 49.44
CA LYS A 879 -11.10 -25.93 50.08
C LYS A 879 -12.07 -27.02 50.49
N ASP A 880 -11.70 -28.28 50.27
CA ASP A 880 -12.40 -29.41 50.81
C ASP A 880 -12.18 -29.48 52.33
N ILE A 881 -13.23 -29.68 53.09
CA ILE A 881 -13.15 -29.95 54.53
C ILE A 881 -13.19 -31.47 54.68
N VAL A 882 -12.03 -32.07 54.87
CA VAL A 882 -11.92 -33.48 55.11
C VAL A 882 -11.89 -33.69 56.63
N GLU A 883 -12.89 -34.37 57.24
CA GLU A 883 -12.77 -34.79 58.62
C GLU A 883 -11.49 -35.63 58.79
N PRO A 884 -10.69 -35.34 59.80
CA PRO A 884 -9.55 -36.20 60.07
C PRO A 884 -10.07 -37.60 60.33
N ILE A 885 -9.60 -38.60 59.54
CA ILE A 885 -9.87 -39.98 59.73
C ILE A 885 -9.31 -40.35 61.13
N LEU A 886 -10.18 -40.34 62.13
CA LEU A 886 -9.81 -40.81 63.46
C LEU A 886 -9.41 -42.31 63.30
N PRO A 887 -8.22 -42.69 63.78
CA PRO A 887 -7.80 -44.07 63.68
C PRO A 887 -8.83 -44.98 64.42
N ALA A 888 -9.32 -45.97 63.71
CA ALA A 888 -10.33 -46.93 64.25
C ALA A 888 -9.87 -47.41 65.59
N LYS A 889 -10.63 -47.15 66.67
CA LYS A 889 -10.36 -47.73 68.02
C LYS A 889 -10.23 -49.22 67.89
N LYS A 890 -9.01 -49.77 68.09
CA LYS A 890 -8.80 -51.21 68.20
C LYS A 890 -9.74 -51.74 69.27
N LYS A 891 -10.76 -52.50 68.87
CA LYS A 891 -11.57 -53.36 69.80
C LYS A 891 -10.62 -54.18 70.56
N LYS A 892 -10.43 -53.97 71.87
CA LYS A 892 -9.79 -54.91 72.75
C LYS A 892 -10.66 -56.13 72.74
N LYS A 893 -10.10 -57.30 72.31
CA LYS A 893 -10.69 -58.61 72.51
C LYS A 893 -10.52 -58.87 74.01
N SER A 894 -11.66 -59.03 74.75
CA SER A 894 -11.75 -59.65 76.05
C SER A 894 -11.75 -61.10 75.94
#